data_f13707e660abdcbafa1c866c421d92fe
#
_entry.id   f13707e660abdcbafa1c866c421d92fe
#
_cell.length_a   1.000
_cell.length_b   1.000
_cell.length_c   1.000
_cell.angle_alpha   90.00
_cell.angle_beta   90.00
_cell.angle_gamma   90.00
#
_symmetry.space_group_name_H-M   'P 1'
#
loop_
_entity.id
_entity.type
_entity.pdbx_description
1 polymer ?
#
loop_
_entity_poly.entity_id
_entity_poly.type
_entity_poly.pdbx_seq_one_letter_code
_entity_poly.pdbx_strand_id
1 'polypeptide(L)'
;MTPDQMRDASLLELFRLEAEAQTQVLNAGLMALERSPTQADQLEACMRAAHSLKGAARIVGLDAGVRVAHVMEDCLVEAQDGRLLLQSEHIDALLQGCDLLLRIGTPPAGDAGWAEGAGREEIDGLVQRLEGLVRSGLPLARAELPATTPGLPEAAPEAPPAASAAASDDSDEEPAGQAGGEQAEERRSRVLRVTAERLDRLLDISSKSLVEFQRIKPLADSLQRLRRLQSSASRALDVVRETVQETALDPQAQAMLGEARQLIGECQQMLVQHIADLDEFAWQGGQRAQVLYDAALASRMRPFADVLSGQARMVRDLGRSLGKQVRLLVEGESTQVDRDVLEKLEAPLTHLLRNAVDHGIEAPETRLAAGKPAEGRITIRARHHAGMLVLELSDDGGGIDLQRLRETVLNRQFATAETAAQLSEEELLAFLFLPGFSMREQVTEVSGRGVGLDAVQHMVRQLRGGVRMEQRQGQGTLFHVEVPLTLSVVRSLVVEIGEEAYAFPLAHIERMCELEAEEIVQLEGRQHFWYEGRHVGLVSAAQLLQRPESSRTEGAIPVVVVRDRDAVYGVAVERFVGERTLVVMPLDPRLGKVRDVSAGALLDDGSPVLILDVEDLLHSVGKLLSSGRLERIDRSRRQAGGAQRKRILVVDDSLTVRELERKLLLGRGYDVAVAVDGMDGWNALRSEHFDLLITDIDMPRMDGIELVTLVRRDSRLQSLPVMVVSYKDREEDRRRGLDAGADYYLAKASFHDEALLDAVVVLIGEAQG
;
A
#
# COMPACT_ATOMS: atom_id res chain seq x y z
N MET A 1 -28.23 25.30 4.82
CA MET A 1 -28.09 25.08 6.28
C MET A 1 -27.95 26.43 6.95
N THR A 2 -28.70 26.66 8.02
CA THR A 2 -28.54 27.86 8.84
C THR A 2 -27.24 27.78 9.66
N PRO A 3 -26.70 28.92 10.15
CA PRO A 3 -25.50 28.92 11.00
C PRO A 3 -25.64 28.03 12.26
N ASP A 4 -26.85 27.94 12.83
CA ASP A 4 -27.14 27.08 13.98
C ASP A 4 -27.09 25.59 13.59
N GLN A 5 -27.67 25.19 12.44
CA GLN A 5 -27.57 23.82 11.93
C GLN A 5 -26.13 23.38 11.62
N MET A 6 -25.25 24.31 11.18
CA MET A 6 -23.83 24.03 11.00
C MET A 6 -23.10 23.84 12.32
N ARG A 7 -23.51 24.59 13.34
CA ARG A 7 -22.93 24.51 14.70
C ARG A 7 -23.31 23.21 15.38
N ASP A 8 -24.58 22.82 15.26
CA ASP A 8 -25.09 21.55 15.82
C ASP A 8 -24.47 20.33 15.12
N ALA A 9 -24.30 20.38 13.79
CA ALA A 9 -23.60 19.34 13.04
C ALA A 9 -22.11 19.20 13.43
N SER A 10 -21.44 20.33 13.71
CA SER A 10 -20.04 20.34 14.18
C SER A 10 -19.91 19.80 15.61
N LEU A 11 -20.87 20.07 16.49
CA LEU A 11 -20.88 19.57 17.86
C LEU A 11 -21.19 18.06 17.90
N LEU A 12 -22.10 17.57 17.06
CA LEU A 12 -22.41 16.16 16.95
C LEU A 12 -21.18 15.36 16.43
N GLU A 13 -20.45 15.92 15.47
CA GLU A 13 -19.21 15.32 14.97
C GLU A 13 -18.12 15.22 16.05
N LEU A 14 -18.01 16.26 16.91
CA LEU A 14 -17.11 16.22 18.06
C LEU A 14 -17.50 15.13 19.05
N PHE A 15 -18.80 15.00 19.35
CA PHE A 15 -19.28 13.92 20.21
C PHE A 15 -18.98 12.54 19.61
N ARG A 16 -19.19 12.36 18.29
CA ARG A 16 -18.88 11.12 17.61
C ARG A 16 -17.42 10.70 17.77
N LEU A 17 -16.50 11.63 17.56
CA LEU A 17 -15.05 11.38 17.72
C LEU A 17 -14.68 11.03 19.16
N GLU A 18 -15.29 11.73 20.13
CA GLU A 18 -15.07 11.44 21.55
C GLU A 18 -15.67 10.09 21.94
N ALA A 19 -16.87 9.77 21.42
CA ALA A 19 -17.52 8.47 21.64
C ALA A 19 -16.69 7.33 21.07
N GLU A 20 -16.14 7.46 19.85
CA GLU A 20 -15.26 6.48 19.26
C GLU A 20 -14.00 6.26 20.13
N ALA A 21 -13.36 7.33 20.58
CA ALA A 21 -12.13 7.23 21.40
C ALA A 21 -12.40 6.60 22.78
N GLN A 22 -13.44 7.06 23.48
CA GLN A 22 -13.70 6.60 24.85
C GLN A 22 -14.31 5.20 24.89
N THR A 23 -15.12 4.82 23.89
CA THR A 23 -15.64 3.45 23.81
C THR A 23 -14.56 2.43 23.48
N GLN A 24 -13.47 2.81 22.79
CA GLN A 24 -12.30 1.95 22.65
C GLN A 24 -11.63 1.66 24.00
N VAL A 25 -11.45 2.69 24.83
CA VAL A 25 -10.90 2.54 26.19
C VAL A 25 -11.81 1.67 27.04
N LEU A 26 -13.13 1.92 27.00
CA LEU A 26 -14.13 1.09 27.70
C LEU A 26 -14.10 -0.35 27.26
N ASN A 27 -14.13 -0.63 25.97
CA ASN A 27 -14.09 -2.00 25.43
C ASN A 27 -12.84 -2.75 25.89
N ALA A 28 -11.65 -2.13 25.78
CA ALA A 28 -10.41 -2.76 26.22
C ALA A 28 -10.39 -2.99 27.74
N GLY A 29 -10.80 -1.99 28.53
CA GLY A 29 -10.83 -2.07 29.99
C GLY A 29 -11.87 -3.08 30.49
N LEU A 30 -13.08 -3.11 29.92
CA LEU A 30 -14.12 -4.05 30.28
C LEU A 30 -13.73 -5.51 29.99
N MET A 31 -13.05 -5.74 28.87
CA MET A 31 -12.50 -7.06 28.53
C MET A 31 -11.39 -7.51 29.48
N ALA A 32 -10.58 -6.57 29.98
CA ALA A 32 -9.58 -6.84 31.02
C ALA A 32 -10.23 -7.13 32.37
N LEU A 33 -11.25 -6.35 32.76
CA LEU A 33 -12.01 -6.51 33.98
C LEU A 33 -12.82 -7.81 34.04
N GLU A 34 -13.26 -8.35 32.92
CA GLU A 34 -13.90 -9.67 32.88
C GLU A 34 -12.98 -10.78 33.39
N ARG A 35 -11.67 -10.64 33.13
CA ARG A 35 -10.63 -11.60 33.56
C ARG A 35 -10.14 -11.32 34.97
N SER A 36 -10.08 -10.05 35.35
CA SER A 36 -9.57 -9.58 36.64
C SER A 36 -10.44 -8.45 37.18
N PRO A 37 -11.60 -8.80 37.77
CA PRO A 37 -12.62 -7.82 38.17
C PRO A 37 -12.19 -6.77 39.19
N THR A 38 -11.07 -6.99 39.84
CA THR A 38 -10.53 -6.10 40.91
C THR A 38 -9.34 -5.26 40.51
N GLN A 39 -9.03 -5.19 39.18
CA GLN A 39 -7.90 -4.43 38.68
C GLN A 39 -8.20 -2.92 38.73
N ALA A 40 -7.64 -2.23 39.76
CA ALA A 40 -7.95 -0.85 40.07
C ALA A 40 -7.68 0.13 38.91
N ASP A 41 -6.55 -0.05 38.21
CA ASP A 41 -6.16 0.83 37.11
C ASP A 41 -7.17 0.77 35.93
N GLN A 42 -7.69 -0.44 35.64
CA GLN A 42 -8.67 -0.62 34.57
C GLN A 42 -10.06 -0.09 34.97
N LEU A 43 -10.46 -0.28 36.23
CA LEU A 43 -11.71 0.30 36.76
C LEU A 43 -11.67 1.83 36.68
N GLU A 44 -10.56 2.42 37.09
CA GLU A 44 -10.37 3.88 37.05
C GLU A 44 -10.39 4.41 35.60
N ALA A 45 -9.71 3.72 34.66
CA ALA A 45 -9.70 4.09 33.25
C ALA A 45 -11.10 4.02 32.63
N CYS A 46 -11.86 2.94 32.90
CA CYS A 46 -13.23 2.79 32.43
C CYS A 46 -14.17 3.85 33.03
N MET A 47 -14.04 4.13 34.33
CA MET A 47 -14.87 5.13 34.99
C MET A 47 -14.60 6.53 34.40
N ARG A 48 -13.34 6.91 34.19
CA ARG A 48 -12.97 8.18 33.54
C ARG A 48 -13.52 8.29 32.14
N ALA A 49 -13.46 7.20 31.36
CA ALA A 49 -13.99 7.16 30.00
C ALA A 49 -15.52 7.35 29.97
N ALA A 50 -16.25 6.66 30.87
CA ALA A 50 -17.70 6.84 30.99
C ALA A 50 -18.07 8.28 31.44
N HIS A 51 -17.31 8.86 32.37
CA HIS A 51 -17.45 10.25 32.81
C HIS A 51 -17.24 11.25 31.67
N SER A 52 -16.20 11.06 30.85
CA SER A 52 -15.91 11.90 29.68
C SER A 52 -17.06 11.85 28.67
N LEU A 53 -17.58 10.66 28.38
CA LEU A 53 -18.73 10.46 27.49
C LEU A 53 -19.99 11.16 28.00
N LYS A 54 -20.28 11.08 29.30
CA LYS A 54 -21.40 11.80 29.94
C LYS A 54 -21.23 13.32 29.77
N GLY A 55 -20.02 13.83 30.01
CA GLY A 55 -19.69 15.24 29.80
C GLY A 55 -19.88 15.69 28.36
N ALA A 56 -19.33 14.94 27.41
CA ALA A 56 -19.45 15.22 25.98
C ALA A 56 -20.91 15.19 25.50
N ALA A 57 -21.69 14.16 25.88
CA ALA A 57 -23.11 14.07 25.55
C ALA A 57 -23.92 15.26 26.08
N ARG A 58 -23.59 15.72 27.31
CA ARG A 58 -24.25 16.89 27.92
C ARG A 58 -23.96 18.18 27.16
N ILE A 59 -22.70 18.39 26.72
CA ILE A 59 -22.30 19.58 25.95
C ILE A 59 -23.05 19.67 24.63
N VAL A 60 -23.30 18.53 24.00
CA VAL A 60 -23.98 18.44 22.69
C VAL A 60 -25.51 18.39 22.83
N GLY A 61 -26.03 18.24 24.05
CA GLY A 61 -27.48 18.18 24.30
C GLY A 61 -28.11 16.82 23.96
N LEU A 62 -27.33 15.73 24.00
CA LEU A 62 -27.81 14.36 23.74
C LEU A 62 -28.28 13.70 25.04
N ASP A 63 -29.51 13.98 25.47
CA ASP A 63 -30.07 13.48 26.74
C ASP A 63 -30.04 11.95 26.84
N ALA A 64 -30.29 11.25 25.77
CA ALA A 64 -30.17 9.79 25.71
C ALA A 64 -28.75 9.30 26.00
N GLY A 65 -27.74 9.96 25.43
CA GLY A 65 -26.32 9.67 25.66
C GLY A 65 -25.91 9.95 27.10
N VAL A 66 -26.41 11.06 27.69
CA VAL A 66 -26.18 11.39 29.10
C VAL A 66 -26.72 10.31 30.03
N ARG A 67 -27.95 9.80 29.77
CA ARG A 67 -28.55 8.75 30.60
C ARG A 67 -27.78 7.44 30.54
N VAL A 68 -27.41 6.99 29.34
CA VAL A 68 -26.63 5.74 29.17
C VAL A 68 -25.28 5.85 29.85
N ALA A 69 -24.50 6.91 29.55
CA ALA A 69 -23.17 7.10 30.13
C ALA A 69 -23.22 7.26 31.67
N HIS A 70 -24.27 7.87 32.22
CA HIS A 70 -24.44 8.04 33.66
C HIS A 70 -24.60 6.69 34.37
N VAL A 71 -25.52 5.83 33.90
CA VAL A 71 -25.74 4.51 34.53
C VAL A 71 -24.51 3.59 34.35
N MET A 72 -23.78 3.71 33.25
CA MET A 72 -22.49 3.01 33.07
C MET A 72 -21.47 3.49 34.11
N GLU A 73 -21.33 4.80 34.30
CA GLU A 73 -20.44 5.40 35.28
C GLU A 73 -20.80 4.94 36.72
N ASP A 74 -22.09 4.95 37.07
CA ASP A 74 -22.57 4.51 38.38
C ASP A 74 -22.20 3.05 38.66
N CYS A 75 -22.37 2.17 37.65
CA CYS A 75 -21.99 0.76 37.78
C CYS A 75 -20.48 0.59 38.01
N LEU A 76 -19.64 1.37 37.32
CA LEU A 76 -18.18 1.32 37.44
C LEU A 76 -17.72 1.92 38.78
N VAL A 77 -18.37 2.97 39.27
CA VAL A 77 -18.11 3.57 40.62
C VAL A 77 -18.43 2.57 41.73
N GLU A 78 -19.58 1.88 41.67
CA GLU A 78 -19.93 0.85 42.64
C GLU A 78 -18.91 -0.32 42.66
N ALA A 79 -18.37 -0.65 41.44
CA ALA A 79 -17.33 -1.66 41.35
C ALA A 79 -15.99 -1.15 41.91
N GLN A 80 -15.61 0.12 41.67
CA GLN A 80 -14.40 0.75 42.20
C GLN A 80 -14.41 0.87 43.72
N ASP A 81 -15.57 1.18 44.28
CA ASP A 81 -15.78 1.27 45.74
C ASP A 81 -15.84 -0.12 46.43
N GLY A 82 -15.75 -1.21 45.62
CA GLY A 82 -15.79 -2.57 46.15
C GLY A 82 -17.18 -2.99 46.64
N ARG A 83 -18.23 -2.27 46.27
CA ARG A 83 -19.63 -2.61 46.59
C ARG A 83 -20.25 -3.56 45.58
N LEU A 84 -19.68 -3.64 44.35
CA LEU A 84 -20.11 -4.49 43.29
C LEU A 84 -18.93 -5.29 42.73
N LEU A 85 -19.08 -6.62 42.56
CA LEU A 85 -18.15 -7.43 41.80
C LEU A 85 -18.68 -7.56 40.37
N LEU A 86 -17.92 -7.05 39.39
CA LEU A 86 -18.29 -7.14 37.99
C LEU A 86 -18.30 -8.61 37.55
N GLN A 87 -19.45 -9.09 37.17
CA GLN A 87 -19.65 -10.41 36.55
C GLN A 87 -19.85 -10.25 35.04
N SER A 88 -19.82 -11.34 34.29
CA SER A 88 -20.00 -11.33 32.84
C SER A 88 -21.28 -10.60 32.38
N GLU A 89 -22.38 -10.69 33.13
CA GLU A 89 -23.64 -10.00 32.81
C GLU A 89 -23.54 -8.47 32.92
N HIS A 90 -22.74 -7.97 33.88
CA HIS A 90 -22.44 -6.54 34.03
C HIS A 90 -21.58 -6.07 32.85
N ILE A 91 -20.53 -6.84 32.50
CA ILE A 91 -19.66 -6.55 31.38
C ILE A 91 -20.45 -6.51 30.06
N ASP A 92 -21.35 -7.49 29.83
CA ASP A 92 -22.20 -7.52 28.64
C ASP A 92 -23.12 -6.30 28.51
N ALA A 93 -23.71 -5.87 29.64
CA ALA A 93 -24.58 -4.70 29.65
C ALA A 93 -23.77 -3.40 29.43
N LEU A 94 -22.56 -3.27 30.01
CA LEU A 94 -21.69 -2.13 29.80
C LEU A 94 -21.17 -2.06 28.33
N LEU A 95 -20.84 -3.20 27.73
CA LEU A 95 -20.47 -3.27 26.30
C LEU A 95 -21.62 -2.88 25.38
N GLN A 96 -22.88 -3.29 25.70
CA GLN A 96 -24.06 -2.82 24.99
C GLN A 96 -24.24 -1.31 25.13
N GLY A 97 -23.92 -0.75 26.30
CA GLY A 97 -23.89 0.70 26.52
C GLY A 97 -22.94 1.44 25.60
N CYS A 98 -21.73 0.89 25.39
CA CYS A 98 -20.77 1.41 24.42
C CYS A 98 -21.35 1.45 23.00
N ASP A 99 -22.02 0.37 22.56
CA ASP A 99 -22.65 0.30 21.23
C ASP A 99 -23.78 1.33 21.07
N LEU A 100 -24.60 1.51 22.10
CA LEU A 100 -25.67 2.51 22.08
C LEU A 100 -25.12 3.94 22.03
N LEU A 101 -24.05 4.24 22.76
CA LEU A 101 -23.41 5.57 22.72
C LEU A 101 -22.87 5.89 21.32
N LEU A 102 -22.25 4.92 20.65
CA LEU A 102 -21.80 5.07 19.26
C LEU A 102 -22.99 5.29 18.30
N ARG A 103 -24.10 4.54 18.47
CA ARG A 103 -25.31 4.69 17.64
C ARG A 103 -26.04 6.02 17.90
N ILE A 104 -26.02 6.54 19.11
CA ILE A 104 -26.54 7.86 19.45
C ILE A 104 -25.74 8.96 18.74
N GLY A 105 -24.41 8.81 18.67
CA GLY A 105 -23.51 9.71 17.93
C GLY A 105 -23.59 9.57 16.41
N THR A 106 -24.02 8.39 15.92
CA THR A 106 -24.12 8.09 14.49
C THR A 106 -25.46 7.42 14.20
N PRO A 107 -26.57 8.18 14.24
CA PRO A 107 -27.89 7.61 14.01
C PRO A 107 -28.03 7.04 12.60
N PRO A 108 -28.89 6.02 12.39
CA PRO A 108 -29.14 5.43 11.08
C PRO A 108 -29.51 6.49 10.04
N ALA A 109 -29.08 6.30 8.79
CA ALA A 109 -29.27 7.26 7.71
C ALA A 109 -30.76 7.62 7.53
N GLY A 110 -31.09 8.90 7.75
CA GLY A 110 -32.44 9.45 7.60
C GLY A 110 -33.25 9.59 8.91
N ASP A 111 -32.73 9.16 10.06
CA ASP A 111 -33.44 9.26 11.35
C ASP A 111 -32.59 9.99 12.43
N ALA A 112 -32.49 11.32 12.29
CA ALA A 112 -31.81 12.17 13.27
C ALA A 112 -32.42 12.11 14.67
N GLY A 113 -33.69 11.66 14.80
CA GLY A 113 -34.40 11.49 16.06
C GLY A 113 -34.44 10.05 16.59
N TRP A 114 -33.59 9.16 16.07
CA TRP A 114 -33.59 7.74 16.42
C TRP A 114 -33.57 7.47 17.93
N ALA A 115 -32.78 8.20 18.67
CA ALA A 115 -32.65 8.02 20.12
C ALA A 115 -33.93 8.39 20.91
N GLU A 116 -34.75 9.30 20.37
CA GLU A 116 -36.02 9.73 20.95
C GLU A 116 -37.23 8.94 20.37
N GLY A 117 -37.02 8.29 19.23
CA GLY A 117 -38.01 7.50 18.50
C GLY A 117 -37.80 5.99 18.64
N ALA A 118 -37.32 5.37 17.56
CA ALA A 118 -37.18 3.91 17.46
C ALA A 118 -36.16 3.30 18.44
N GLY A 119 -35.13 4.05 18.83
CA GLY A 119 -34.06 3.61 19.77
C GLY A 119 -34.47 3.75 21.25
N ARG A 120 -35.56 4.44 21.56
CA ARG A 120 -35.94 4.77 22.95
C ARG A 120 -36.17 3.53 23.81
N GLU A 121 -36.88 2.54 23.29
CA GLU A 121 -37.15 1.28 24.04
C GLU A 121 -35.87 0.51 24.33
N GLU A 122 -34.92 0.49 23.39
CA GLU A 122 -33.63 -0.17 23.54
C GLU A 122 -32.77 0.55 24.62
N ILE A 123 -32.77 1.89 24.60
CA ILE A 123 -32.05 2.72 25.58
C ILE A 123 -32.68 2.55 26.99
N ASP A 124 -33.99 2.67 27.10
CA ASP A 124 -34.70 2.53 28.38
C ASP A 124 -34.53 1.10 28.94
N GLY A 125 -34.54 0.08 28.10
CA GLY A 125 -34.31 -1.32 28.48
C GLY A 125 -32.90 -1.56 29.00
N LEU A 126 -31.88 -0.97 28.37
CA LEU A 126 -30.50 -1.08 28.86
C LEU A 126 -30.29 -0.35 30.20
N VAL A 127 -30.81 0.87 30.32
CA VAL A 127 -30.72 1.66 31.57
C VAL A 127 -31.38 0.89 32.73
N GLN A 128 -32.59 0.35 32.54
CA GLN A 128 -33.27 -0.46 33.56
C GLN A 128 -32.48 -1.73 33.91
N ARG A 129 -31.89 -2.38 32.92
CA ARG A 129 -31.08 -3.59 33.12
C ARG A 129 -29.85 -3.29 33.93
N LEU A 130 -29.09 -2.23 33.61
CA LEU A 130 -27.89 -1.83 34.37
C LEU A 130 -28.23 -1.43 35.80
N GLU A 131 -29.30 -0.61 36.01
CA GLU A 131 -29.78 -0.26 37.35
C GLU A 131 -30.21 -1.49 38.14
N GLY A 132 -30.85 -2.46 37.50
CA GLY A 132 -31.24 -3.74 38.10
C GLY A 132 -30.06 -4.56 38.55
N LEU A 133 -29.04 -4.68 37.69
CA LEU A 133 -27.83 -5.41 37.95
C LEU A 133 -27.02 -4.79 39.10
N VAL A 134 -26.91 -3.45 39.17
CA VAL A 134 -26.26 -2.73 40.27
C VAL A 134 -26.98 -2.97 41.60
N ARG A 135 -28.32 -3.01 41.60
CA ARG A 135 -29.10 -3.28 42.81
C ARG A 135 -29.05 -4.74 43.30
N SER A 136 -28.88 -5.69 42.37
CA SER A 136 -28.87 -7.13 42.66
C SER A 136 -27.46 -7.70 42.86
N GLY A 137 -26.40 -6.91 42.61
CA GLY A 137 -25.01 -7.34 42.72
C GLY A 137 -24.62 -7.80 44.11
N LEU A 138 -23.82 -8.87 44.17
CA LEU A 138 -23.24 -9.40 45.41
C LEU A 138 -22.14 -8.44 45.91
N PRO A 139 -22.24 -7.92 47.15
CA PRO A 139 -21.15 -7.15 47.70
C PRO A 139 -19.90 -8.03 47.86
N LEU A 140 -18.71 -7.48 47.56
CA LEU A 140 -17.45 -8.10 47.91
C LEU A 140 -17.49 -8.36 49.43
N ALA A 141 -17.51 -9.66 49.85
CA ALA A 141 -17.36 -10.01 51.24
C ALA A 141 -16.04 -9.44 51.73
N ARG A 142 -16.13 -8.44 52.62
CA ARG A 142 -14.98 -7.83 53.30
C ARG A 142 -14.27 -8.98 54.00
N ALA A 143 -13.12 -9.42 53.49
CA ALA A 143 -12.24 -10.32 54.21
C ALA A 143 -11.82 -9.60 55.48
N GLU A 144 -12.40 -9.98 56.64
CA GLU A 144 -11.96 -9.55 57.93
C GLU A 144 -10.51 -10.01 58.10
N LEU A 145 -9.58 -9.05 58.04
CA LEU A 145 -8.21 -9.25 58.49
C LEU A 145 -8.28 -9.60 59.99
N PRO A 146 -7.72 -10.72 60.46
CA PRO A 146 -7.68 -11.00 61.87
C PRO A 146 -6.87 -9.96 62.61
N ALA A 147 -7.49 -9.41 63.66
CA ALA A 147 -6.87 -8.47 64.57
C ALA A 147 -5.64 -9.08 65.24
N THR A 148 -4.45 -8.63 64.94
CA THR A 148 -3.23 -8.92 65.67
C THR A 148 -3.00 -7.81 66.73
N THR A 149 -3.03 -8.22 67.97
CA THR A 149 -2.65 -7.55 69.19
C THR A 149 -1.21 -6.98 69.14
N PRO A 150 -0.93 -5.91 69.86
CA PRO A 150 0.35 -5.20 69.80
C PRO A 150 1.42 -5.81 70.67
N GLY A 151 2.61 -5.98 70.14
CA GLY A 151 3.83 -6.31 70.89
C GLY A 151 5.02 -5.59 70.30
N LEU A 152 5.53 -4.64 71.08
CA LEU A 152 6.82 -3.97 70.95
C LEU A 152 7.97 -4.86 71.41
N PRO A 153 9.27 -4.53 71.29
CA PRO A 153 9.98 -3.68 70.33
C PRO A 153 11.31 -4.26 69.78
N GLU A 154 12.01 -3.41 69.03
CA GLU A 154 13.50 -3.36 68.95
C GLU A 154 14.22 -4.25 67.93
N ALA A 155 14.80 -3.65 66.92
CA ALA A 155 16.22 -3.39 66.69
C ALA A 155 16.49 -2.99 65.24
N ALA A 156 17.11 -1.85 65.06
CA ALA A 156 17.85 -1.52 63.85
C ALA A 156 19.18 -2.29 63.80
N PRO A 157 19.71 -2.62 62.62
CA PRO A 157 21.02 -2.03 62.35
C PRO A 157 21.29 -1.54 60.92
N GLU A 158 21.96 -0.42 60.87
CA GLU A 158 23.19 -0.07 60.16
C GLU A 158 23.17 -0.03 58.61
N ALA A 159 23.36 1.22 58.18
CA ALA A 159 24.01 1.56 56.89
C ALA A 159 25.54 1.44 57.03
N PRO A 160 26.25 1.23 55.93
CA PRO A 160 27.56 1.84 55.71
C PRO A 160 27.77 2.35 54.29
N PRO A 161 28.89 3.07 54.06
CA PRO A 161 29.06 4.50 54.29
C PRO A 161 29.40 5.24 52.97
N ALA A 162 29.34 6.55 53.09
CA ALA A 162 29.80 7.52 52.10
C ALA A 162 31.33 7.64 52.06
N ALA A 163 31.87 7.99 50.89
CA ALA A 163 33.14 8.69 50.70
C ALA A 163 32.89 9.77 49.63
N SER A 164 32.83 11.03 50.02
CA SER A 164 33.88 12.04 50.26
C SER A 164 34.72 12.29 49.00
N ALA A 165 34.73 13.47 48.42
CA ALA A 165 35.23 14.80 48.80
C ALA A 165 34.97 15.76 47.65
N ALA A 166 34.74 16.92 47.75
CA ALA A 166 35.17 18.17 48.33
C ALA A 166 34.93 19.30 47.34
N ALA A 167 34.16 20.28 47.81
CA ALA A 167 34.47 21.69 48.01
C ALA A 167 34.87 22.54 46.77
N SER A 168 34.17 23.59 46.50
CA SER A 168 34.17 24.96 46.99
C SER A 168 33.25 25.81 46.09
N ASP A 169 32.46 26.58 46.52
CA ASP A 169 32.44 27.94 47.13
C ASP A 169 31.60 28.93 46.32
N ASP A 170 30.73 29.58 47.06
CA ASP A 170 30.20 30.96 46.95
C ASP A 170 29.41 31.46 45.72
N SER A 171 28.18 31.74 45.91
CA SER A 171 27.56 33.08 46.18
C SER A 171 26.08 33.11 45.83
N ASP A 172 25.32 33.56 46.79
CA ASP A 172 24.05 34.30 46.76
C ASP A 172 23.28 34.44 45.46
N GLU A 173 21.98 34.00 45.49
CA GLU A 173 20.84 34.87 45.28
C GLU A 173 19.49 34.13 45.46
N GLU A 174 18.52 34.85 45.95
CA GLU A 174 17.20 34.52 46.49
C GLU A 174 16.22 33.86 45.52
N PRO A 175 15.10 33.29 46.00
CA PRO A 175 14.21 32.41 45.21
C PRO A 175 13.17 33.20 44.43
N ALA A 176 13.13 32.98 43.14
CA ALA A 176 12.02 33.41 42.29
C ALA A 176 11.22 32.22 41.74
N GLY A 177 9.98 32.12 42.19
CA GLY A 177 8.82 31.82 41.40
C GLY A 177 8.69 30.43 40.77
N GLN A 178 7.93 29.55 41.40
CA GLN A 178 7.17 28.46 40.78
C GLN A 178 6.29 28.98 39.63
N ALA A 179 6.80 28.96 38.39
CA ALA A 179 6.01 29.21 37.18
C ALA A 179 6.53 28.44 35.96
N GLY A 180 7.42 27.46 36.14
CA GLY A 180 8.02 26.70 35.00
C GLY A 180 7.43 25.30 34.74
N GLY A 181 6.63 24.77 35.66
CA GLY A 181 6.08 23.41 35.55
C GLY A 181 4.85 23.30 34.62
N GLU A 182 3.93 24.23 34.72
CA GLU A 182 2.68 24.23 33.96
C GLU A 182 2.88 24.49 32.44
N GLN A 183 3.83 25.35 32.07
CA GLN A 183 4.12 25.63 30.67
C GLN A 183 4.88 24.51 29.94
N ALA A 184 5.56 23.63 30.67
CA ALA A 184 6.22 22.45 30.07
C ALA A 184 5.25 21.28 29.88
N GLU A 185 4.23 21.14 30.74
CA GLU A 185 3.13 20.19 30.58
C GLU A 185 2.12 20.64 29.52
N GLU A 186 1.78 21.95 29.45
CA GLU A 186 0.94 22.49 28.35
C GLU A 186 1.57 22.36 26.97
N ARG A 187 2.89 22.33 26.83
CA ARG A 187 3.56 22.08 25.56
C ARG A 187 3.52 20.61 25.12
N ARG A 188 3.31 19.66 26.04
CA ARG A 188 3.23 18.23 25.74
C ARG A 188 1.85 17.75 25.27
N SER A 189 0.79 18.54 25.43
CA SER A 189 -0.59 18.13 25.13
C SER A 189 -1.26 18.89 23.97
N ARG A 190 -0.54 19.63 23.14
CA ARG A 190 -1.11 20.17 21.90
C ARG A 190 -1.17 19.08 20.83
N VAL A 191 -2.16 18.22 20.94
CA VAL A 191 -2.53 17.27 19.86
C VAL A 191 -3.16 18.07 18.72
N LEU A 192 -2.45 18.19 17.63
CA LEU A 192 -2.98 18.79 16.41
C LEU A 192 -3.74 17.69 15.63
N ARG A 193 -5.05 17.82 15.48
CA ARG A 193 -5.84 16.91 14.66
C ARG A 193 -5.66 17.29 13.18
N VAL A 194 -5.04 16.40 12.42
CA VAL A 194 -4.86 16.54 10.96
C VAL A 194 -5.79 15.55 10.27
N THR A 195 -6.53 16.02 9.25
CA THR A 195 -7.40 15.13 8.46
C THR A 195 -6.57 14.19 7.59
N ALA A 196 -7.12 13.00 7.30
CA ALA A 196 -6.48 12.01 6.42
C ALA A 196 -6.09 12.62 5.07
N GLU A 197 -7.00 13.35 4.43
CA GLU A 197 -6.76 14.02 3.14
C GLU A 197 -5.55 14.97 3.15
N ARG A 198 -5.30 15.65 4.28
CA ARG A 198 -4.12 16.52 4.41
C ARG A 198 -2.82 15.73 4.53
N LEU A 199 -2.85 14.60 5.23
CA LEU A 199 -1.70 13.69 5.31
C LEU A 199 -1.40 13.05 3.96
N ASP A 200 -2.44 12.61 3.22
CA ASP A 200 -2.32 12.07 1.88
C ASP A 200 -1.74 13.09 0.91
N ARG A 201 -2.21 14.34 0.98
CA ARG A 201 -1.68 15.44 0.18
C ARG A 201 -0.22 15.77 0.52
N LEU A 202 0.17 15.71 1.80
CA LEU A 202 1.56 15.90 2.22
C LEU A 202 2.45 14.78 1.66
N LEU A 203 2.00 13.54 1.71
CA LEU A 203 2.74 12.41 1.16
C LEU A 203 2.86 12.51 -0.37
N ASP A 204 1.79 12.89 -1.07
CA ASP A 204 1.81 13.11 -2.53
C ASP A 204 2.80 14.24 -2.92
N ILE A 205 2.77 15.37 -2.23
CA ILE A 205 3.71 16.47 -2.48
C ILE A 205 5.14 16.04 -2.17
N SER A 206 5.36 15.30 -1.07
CA SER A 206 6.69 14.84 -0.68
C SER A 206 7.26 13.84 -1.68
N SER A 207 6.44 12.91 -2.18
CA SER A 207 6.85 11.93 -3.20
C SER A 207 7.17 12.62 -4.53
N LYS A 208 6.36 13.59 -4.95
CA LYS A 208 6.62 14.40 -6.15
C LYS A 208 7.93 15.18 -6.03
N SER A 209 8.18 15.80 -4.86
CA SER A 209 9.46 16.51 -4.62
C SER A 209 10.66 15.56 -4.70
N LEU A 210 10.56 14.35 -4.14
CA LEU A 210 11.61 13.35 -4.25
C LEU A 210 11.91 13.00 -5.72
N VAL A 211 10.86 12.76 -6.49
CA VAL A 211 10.94 12.48 -7.92
C VAL A 211 11.56 13.64 -8.71
N GLU A 212 11.20 14.89 -8.40
CA GLU A 212 11.79 16.07 -9.06
C GLU A 212 13.29 16.17 -8.82
N PHE A 213 13.77 15.90 -7.60
CA PHE A 213 15.20 15.90 -7.31
C PHE A 213 15.96 14.77 -8.03
N GLN A 214 15.34 13.61 -8.22
CA GLN A 214 15.94 12.52 -9.00
C GLN A 214 16.18 12.92 -10.47
N ARG A 215 15.33 13.78 -11.05
CA ARG A 215 15.47 14.27 -12.43
C ARG A 215 16.70 15.19 -12.65
N ILE A 216 17.35 15.67 -11.60
CA ILE A 216 18.57 16.49 -11.72
C ILE A 216 19.77 15.65 -12.18
N LYS A 217 19.82 14.38 -11.86
CA LYS A 217 20.92 13.47 -12.19
C LYS A 217 21.18 13.35 -13.71
N PRO A 218 20.17 13.12 -14.58
CA PRO A 218 20.37 13.13 -16.03
C PRO A 218 20.96 14.45 -16.56
N LEU A 219 20.59 15.58 -15.94
CA LEU A 219 21.13 16.89 -16.29
C LEU A 219 22.65 16.97 -15.95
N ALA A 220 23.04 16.51 -14.75
CA ALA A 220 24.43 16.43 -14.34
C ALA A 220 25.26 15.54 -15.29
N ASP A 221 24.72 14.38 -15.68
CA ASP A 221 25.36 13.47 -16.65
C ASP A 221 25.51 14.12 -18.05
N SER A 222 24.54 14.91 -18.47
CA SER A 222 24.60 15.70 -19.71
C SER A 222 25.73 16.73 -19.66
N LEU A 223 25.87 17.46 -18.56
CA LEU A 223 26.96 18.42 -18.36
C LEU A 223 28.33 17.72 -18.30
N GLN A 224 28.41 16.52 -17.72
CA GLN A 224 29.64 15.74 -17.76
C GLN A 224 30.03 15.31 -19.18
N ARG A 225 29.05 14.97 -20.04
CA ARG A 225 29.30 14.69 -21.47
C ARG A 225 29.80 15.95 -22.19
N LEU A 226 29.20 17.12 -21.92
CA LEU A 226 29.64 18.41 -22.47
C LEU A 226 31.10 18.71 -22.04
N ARG A 227 31.49 18.44 -20.78
CA ARG A 227 32.86 18.58 -20.28
C ARG A 227 33.86 17.71 -21.06
N ARG A 228 33.49 16.46 -21.38
CA ARG A 228 34.32 15.55 -22.17
C ARG A 228 34.55 16.08 -23.59
N LEU A 229 33.47 16.58 -24.26
CA LEU A 229 33.59 17.17 -25.59
C LEU A 229 34.48 18.42 -25.58
N GLN A 230 34.34 19.28 -24.58
CA GLN A 230 35.15 20.47 -24.43
C GLN A 230 36.61 20.15 -24.16
N SER A 231 36.89 19.12 -23.35
CA SER A 231 38.27 18.62 -23.14
C SER A 231 38.88 18.06 -24.43
N SER A 232 38.07 17.45 -25.31
CA SER A 232 38.51 16.98 -26.61
C SER A 232 38.81 18.15 -27.58
N ALA A 233 37.97 19.18 -27.55
CA ALA A 233 38.22 20.42 -28.34
C ALA A 233 39.47 21.14 -27.87
N SER A 234 39.74 21.22 -26.56
CA SER A 234 40.97 21.80 -26.02
C SER A 234 42.21 21.04 -26.51
N ARG A 235 42.19 19.71 -26.47
CA ARG A 235 43.30 18.87 -26.98
C ARG A 235 43.53 19.05 -28.48
N ALA A 236 42.44 19.16 -29.27
CA ALA A 236 42.56 19.41 -30.70
C ALA A 236 43.23 20.77 -31.00
N LEU A 237 42.91 21.83 -30.23
CA LEU A 237 43.59 23.12 -30.34
C LEU A 237 45.05 23.08 -29.92
N ASP A 238 45.41 22.25 -28.91
CA ASP A 238 46.80 22.06 -28.53
C ASP A 238 47.63 21.39 -29.65
N VAL A 239 47.05 20.38 -30.33
CA VAL A 239 47.67 19.72 -31.50
C VAL A 239 47.80 20.72 -32.66
N VAL A 240 46.80 21.52 -32.97
CA VAL A 240 46.86 22.57 -33.99
C VAL A 240 47.98 23.54 -33.67
N ARG A 241 48.13 23.97 -32.42
CA ARG A 241 49.20 24.90 -32.01
C ARG A 241 50.56 24.29 -32.18
N GLU A 242 50.79 23.03 -31.81
CA GLU A 242 52.06 22.32 -31.97
C GLU A 242 52.44 22.17 -33.43
N THR A 243 51.51 21.76 -34.28
CA THR A 243 51.73 21.62 -35.74
C THR A 243 52.02 22.95 -36.40
N VAL A 244 51.46 24.01 -35.90
CA VAL A 244 51.59 25.35 -36.44
C VAL A 244 52.86 26.10 -35.93
N GLN A 245 53.39 25.71 -34.76
CA GLN A 245 54.68 26.24 -34.28
C GLN A 245 55.86 25.90 -35.21
N GLU A 246 55.74 24.83 -35.99
CA GLU A 246 56.72 24.46 -37.02
C GLU A 246 56.60 25.28 -38.31
N THR A 247 55.50 26.05 -38.49
CA THR A 247 55.23 26.88 -39.67
C THR A 247 55.12 28.35 -39.23
N ALA A 248 55.81 29.30 -39.91
CA ALA A 248 55.75 30.70 -39.54
C ALA A 248 54.34 31.31 -39.77
N LEU A 249 53.54 31.34 -38.72
CA LEU A 249 52.24 32.02 -38.73
C LEU A 249 52.34 33.51 -38.55
N ASP A 250 51.38 34.24 -39.14
CA ASP A 250 51.12 35.62 -38.87
C ASP A 250 50.88 35.85 -37.37
N PRO A 251 51.51 36.86 -36.75
CA PRO A 251 51.33 37.22 -35.33
C PRO A 251 49.89 37.37 -34.90
N GLN A 252 48.99 37.80 -35.80
CA GLN A 252 47.57 37.97 -35.56
C GLN A 252 46.88 36.61 -35.40
N ALA A 253 47.20 35.60 -36.21
CA ALA A 253 46.68 34.26 -36.10
C ALA A 253 47.12 33.55 -34.83
N GLN A 254 48.34 33.75 -34.37
CA GLN A 254 48.85 33.24 -33.10
C GLN A 254 48.11 33.87 -31.91
N ALA A 255 47.82 35.18 -31.94
CA ALA A 255 47.04 35.87 -30.90
C ALA A 255 45.61 35.32 -30.80
N MET A 256 44.93 35.15 -31.95
CA MET A 256 43.59 34.58 -32.00
C MET A 256 43.51 33.13 -31.47
N LEU A 257 44.51 32.30 -31.78
CA LEU A 257 44.59 30.94 -31.26
C LEU A 257 44.80 30.91 -29.72
N GLY A 258 45.62 31.88 -29.23
CA GLY A 258 45.81 32.08 -27.80
C GLY A 258 44.53 32.49 -27.09
N GLU A 259 43.78 33.42 -27.65
CA GLU A 259 42.49 33.89 -27.13
C GLU A 259 41.45 32.79 -27.14
N ALA A 260 41.30 32.02 -28.22
CA ALA A 260 40.40 30.89 -28.31
C ALA A 260 40.67 29.81 -27.23
N ARG A 261 41.97 29.55 -26.98
CA ARG A 261 42.39 28.60 -25.92
C ARG A 261 42.06 29.12 -24.52
N GLN A 262 42.28 30.40 -24.28
CA GLN A 262 41.93 31.03 -23.01
C GLN A 262 40.42 30.96 -22.76
N LEU A 263 39.59 31.28 -23.74
CA LEU A 263 38.11 31.21 -23.64
C LEU A 263 37.64 29.77 -23.37
N ILE A 264 38.24 28.77 -24.05
CA ILE A 264 37.90 27.37 -23.79
C ILE A 264 38.33 26.96 -22.36
N GLY A 265 39.45 27.43 -21.85
CA GLY A 265 39.90 27.20 -20.49
C GLY A 265 38.93 27.81 -19.45
N GLU A 266 38.54 29.04 -19.66
CA GLU A 266 37.55 29.74 -18.81
C GLU A 266 36.18 29.01 -18.80
N CYS A 267 35.67 28.64 -19.99
CA CYS A 267 34.47 27.82 -20.11
C CYS A 267 34.59 26.45 -19.38
N GLN A 268 35.75 25.79 -19.48
CA GLN A 268 35.97 24.51 -18.81
C GLN A 268 35.95 24.68 -17.28
N GLN A 269 36.56 25.75 -16.78
CA GLN A 269 36.57 26.05 -15.35
C GLN A 269 35.15 26.35 -14.81
N MET A 270 34.38 27.17 -15.52
CA MET A 270 32.99 27.46 -15.18
C MET A 270 32.16 26.18 -15.21
N LEU A 271 32.32 25.31 -16.21
CA LEU A 271 31.58 24.09 -16.34
C LEU A 271 31.86 23.10 -15.19
N VAL A 272 33.13 22.99 -14.76
CA VAL A 272 33.52 22.19 -13.60
C VAL A 272 32.84 22.70 -12.33
N GLN A 273 32.84 24.04 -12.14
CA GLN A 273 32.18 24.64 -10.98
C GLN A 273 30.66 24.37 -11.01
N HIS A 274 29.99 24.59 -12.13
CA HIS A 274 28.55 24.35 -12.25
C HIS A 274 28.15 22.88 -12.06
N ILE A 275 28.98 21.93 -12.51
CA ILE A 275 28.74 20.51 -12.24
C ILE A 275 28.84 20.26 -10.74
N ALA A 276 29.86 20.79 -10.05
CA ALA A 276 30.00 20.61 -8.61
C ALA A 276 28.84 21.23 -7.82
N ASP A 277 28.43 22.46 -8.19
CA ASP A 277 27.30 23.15 -7.57
C ASP A 277 25.98 22.38 -7.79
N LEU A 278 25.79 21.81 -8.97
CA LEU A 278 24.62 21.01 -9.31
C LEU A 278 24.59 19.68 -8.55
N ASP A 279 25.74 18.99 -8.45
CA ASP A 279 25.86 17.73 -7.70
C ASP A 279 25.57 17.97 -6.20
N GLU A 280 26.10 19.06 -5.63
CA GLU A 280 25.81 19.46 -4.25
C GLU A 280 24.33 19.78 -4.05
N PHE A 281 23.73 20.54 -4.96
CA PHE A 281 22.31 20.88 -4.91
C PHE A 281 21.43 19.65 -5.01
N ALA A 282 21.73 18.74 -5.95
CA ALA A 282 21.00 17.49 -6.13
C ALA A 282 21.06 16.61 -4.88
N TRP A 283 22.28 16.49 -4.28
CA TRP A 283 22.46 15.71 -3.07
C TRP A 283 21.70 16.30 -1.87
N GLN A 284 21.87 17.61 -1.61
CA GLN A 284 21.18 18.28 -0.50
C GLN A 284 19.66 18.27 -0.67
N GLY A 285 19.20 18.55 -1.90
CA GLY A 285 17.77 18.56 -2.23
C GLY A 285 17.15 17.17 -2.09
N GLY A 286 17.80 16.16 -2.61
CA GLY A 286 17.39 14.75 -2.50
C GLY A 286 17.30 14.30 -1.04
N GLN A 287 18.30 14.62 -0.21
CA GLN A 287 18.30 14.33 1.22
C GLN A 287 17.13 15.00 1.95
N ARG A 288 16.86 16.27 1.67
CA ARG A 288 15.74 17.01 2.28
C ARG A 288 14.39 16.44 1.84
N ALA A 289 14.26 16.10 0.56
CA ALA A 289 13.04 15.48 0.02
C ALA A 289 12.81 14.09 0.66
N GLN A 290 13.87 13.29 0.86
CA GLN A 290 13.78 12.00 1.54
C GLN A 290 13.32 12.16 2.99
N VAL A 291 13.93 13.07 3.75
CA VAL A 291 13.55 13.34 5.14
C VAL A 291 12.09 13.82 5.22
N LEU A 292 11.65 14.66 4.29
CA LEU A 292 10.26 15.13 4.23
C LEU A 292 9.30 13.95 3.92
N TYR A 293 9.67 13.10 2.98
CA TYR A 293 8.88 11.90 2.65
C TYR A 293 8.77 10.96 3.85
N ASP A 294 9.90 10.66 4.51
CA ASP A 294 9.93 9.78 5.69
C ASP A 294 9.11 10.36 6.85
N ALA A 295 9.16 11.68 7.07
CA ALA A 295 8.35 12.36 8.09
C ALA A 295 6.85 12.33 7.76
N ALA A 296 6.48 12.54 6.49
CA ALA A 296 5.10 12.43 6.03
C ALA A 296 4.57 11.01 6.19
N LEU A 297 5.37 10.01 5.84
CA LEU A 297 5.06 8.60 6.00
C LEU A 297 4.90 8.23 7.48
N ALA A 298 5.85 8.63 8.33
CA ALA A 298 5.79 8.40 9.78
C ALA A 298 4.53 9.00 10.42
N SER A 299 4.04 10.14 9.89
CA SER A 299 2.80 10.78 10.36
C SER A 299 1.53 9.97 10.02
N ARG A 300 1.59 9.05 9.05
CA ARG A 300 0.51 8.14 8.67
C ARG A 300 0.57 6.80 9.40
N MET A 301 1.73 6.47 9.97
CA MET A 301 1.92 5.22 10.69
C MET A 301 1.05 5.17 11.94
N ARG A 302 0.39 4.04 12.14
CA ARG A 302 -0.46 3.75 13.30
C ARG A 302 -0.05 2.42 13.92
N PRO A 303 -0.24 2.26 15.23
CA PRO A 303 0.06 0.98 15.86
C PRO A 303 -0.90 -0.10 15.37
N PHE A 304 -0.42 -1.32 15.23
CA PHE A 304 -1.21 -2.49 14.83
C PHE A 304 -2.40 -2.75 15.76
N ALA A 305 -2.31 -2.33 17.03
CA ALA A 305 -3.41 -2.37 17.99
C ALA A 305 -4.71 -1.73 17.46
N ASP A 306 -4.62 -0.75 16.58
CA ASP A 306 -5.79 -0.03 16.06
C ASP A 306 -6.70 -0.95 15.22
N VAL A 307 -6.14 -1.88 14.42
CA VAL A 307 -6.91 -2.84 13.62
C VAL A 307 -7.58 -3.92 14.48
N LEU A 308 -7.07 -4.11 15.70
CA LEU A 308 -7.61 -5.08 16.65
C LEU A 308 -8.72 -4.52 17.52
N SER A 309 -9.00 -3.23 17.38
CA SER A 309 -10.11 -2.57 18.07
C SER A 309 -11.44 -3.27 17.74
N GLY A 310 -12.07 -3.85 18.74
CA GLY A 310 -13.29 -4.66 18.59
C GLY A 310 -13.09 -6.13 18.27
N GLN A 311 -11.93 -6.58 17.79
CA GLN A 311 -11.68 -7.98 17.43
C GLN A 311 -11.70 -8.90 18.66
N ALA A 312 -11.12 -8.48 19.78
CA ALA A 312 -11.14 -9.22 21.03
C ALA A 312 -12.59 -9.46 21.52
N ARG A 313 -13.44 -8.43 21.39
CA ARG A 313 -14.87 -8.53 21.73
C ARG A 313 -15.61 -9.47 20.76
N MET A 314 -15.36 -9.32 19.46
CA MET A 314 -15.97 -10.19 18.44
C MET A 314 -15.63 -11.68 18.70
N VAL A 315 -14.35 -12.00 18.98
CA VAL A 315 -13.89 -13.37 19.32
C VAL A 315 -14.62 -13.90 20.55
N ARG A 316 -14.74 -13.09 21.60
CA ARG A 316 -15.45 -13.44 22.83
C ARG A 316 -16.94 -13.72 22.58
N ASP A 317 -17.63 -12.80 21.91
CA ASP A 317 -19.09 -12.87 21.70
C ASP A 317 -19.43 -14.04 20.76
N LEU A 318 -18.62 -14.27 19.71
CA LEU A 318 -18.77 -15.42 18.84
C LEU A 318 -18.49 -16.74 19.58
N GLY A 319 -17.42 -16.79 20.38
CA GLY A 319 -17.09 -17.97 21.21
C GLY A 319 -18.26 -18.33 22.12
N ARG A 320 -18.85 -17.36 22.82
CA ARG A 320 -20.02 -17.58 23.68
C ARG A 320 -21.25 -18.07 22.90
N SER A 321 -21.55 -17.46 21.76
CA SER A 321 -22.69 -17.89 20.93
C SER A 321 -22.57 -19.33 20.45
N LEU A 322 -21.32 -19.85 20.30
CA LEU A 322 -21.01 -21.21 19.91
C LEU A 322 -20.76 -22.15 21.11
N GLY A 323 -20.92 -21.66 22.36
CA GLY A 323 -20.66 -22.45 23.57
C GLY A 323 -19.17 -22.78 23.77
N LYS A 324 -18.25 -21.99 23.20
CA LYS A 324 -16.80 -22.18 23.27
C LYS A 324 -16.17 -21.14 24.19
N GLN A 325 -15.10 -21.53 24.89
CA GLN A 325 -14.27 -20.62 25.68
C GLN A 325 -13.03 -20.30 24.85
N VAL A 326 -12.84 -19.04 24.50
CA VAL A 326 -11.75 -18.62 23.58
C VAL A 326 -11.04 -17.38 24.13
N ARG A 327 -9.72 -17.38 24.06
CA ARG A 327 -8.85 -16.27 24.46
C ARG A 327 -8.03 -15.80 23.27
N LEU A 328 -8.11 -14.50 22.96
CA LEU A 328 -7.25 -13.83 22.01
C LEU A 328 -6.01 -13.26 22.72
N LEU A 329 -4.83 -13.58 22.21
CA LEU A 329 -3.54 -13.01 22.63
C LEU A 329 -2.95 -12.24 21.45
N VAL A 330 -2.38 -11.07 21.73
CA VAL A 330 -1.75 -10.24 20.73
C VAL A 330 -0.30 -9.97 21.12
N GLU A 331 0.60 -10.14 20.18
CA GLU A 331 2.01 -9.83 20.32
C GLU A 331 2.42 -8.85 19.21
N GLY A 332 3.12 -7.77 19.55
CA GLY A 332 3.52 -6.74 18.59
C GLY A 332 2.46 -5.67 18.35
N GLU A 333 1.63 -5.36 19.33
CA GLU A 333 0.59 -4.30 19.26
C GLU A 333 1.12 -2.93 18.87
N SER A 334 2.36 -2.60 19.26
CA SER A 334 3.02 -1.33 18.95
C SER A 334 3.67 -1.27 17.56
N THR A 335 3.60 -2.35 16.76
CA THR A 335 4.16 -2.41 15.42
C THR A 335 3.51 -1.33 14.55
N GLN A 336 4.32 -0.43 13.99
CA GLN A 336 3.84 0.70 13.20
C GLN A 336 3.52 0.26 11.78
N VAL A 337 2.31 0.55 11.30
CA VAL A 337 1.83 0.15 9.97
C VAL A 337 1.13 1.34 9.33
N ASP A 338 1.23 1.50 8.02
CA ASP A 338 0.51 2.54 7.29
C ASP A 338 -1.00 2.39 7.45
N ARG A 339 -1.68 3.51 7.62
CA ARG A 339 -3.12 3.56 7.84
C ARG A 339 -3.92 2.82 6.77
N ASP A 340 -3.59 3.00 5.48
CA ASP A 340 -4.35 2.39 4.38
C ASP A 340 -4.19 0.86 4.35
N VAL A 341 -3.01 0.38 4.80
CA VAL A 341 -2.76 -1.06 4.98
C VAL A 341 -3.60 -1.59 6.14
N LEU A 342 -3.63 -0.88 7.29
CA LEU A 342 -4.43 -1.28 8.46
C LEU A 342 -5.92 -1.33 8.15
N GLU A 343 -6.48 -0.31 7.49
CA GLU A 343 -7.90 -0.25 7.13
C GLU A 343 -8.31 -1.44 6.23
N LYS A 344 -7.43 -1.83 5.30
CA LYS A 344 -7.68 -2.98 4.41
C LYS A 344 -7.41 -4.34 5.06
N LEU A 345 -6.59 -4.39 6.12
CA LEU A 345 -6.31 -5.62 6.88
C LEU A 345 -7.44 -6.01 7.83
N GLU A 346 -8.30 -5.09 8.23
CA GLU A 346 -9.37 -5.33 9.19
C GLU A 346 -10.31 -6.47 8.74
N ALA A 347 -10.75 -6.44 7.50
CA ALA A 347 -11.69 -7.43 6.96
C ALA A 347 -11.06 -8.85 6.86
N PRO A 348 -9.86 -9.05 6.27
CA PRO A 348 -9.22 -10.37 6.26
C PRO A 348 -8.91 -10.90 7.66
N LEU A 349 -8.46 -10.07 8.60
CA LEU A 349 -8.20 -10.50 9.98
C LEU A 349 -9.48 -10.93 10.69
N THR A 350 -10.56 -10.14 10.57
CA THR A 350 -11.89 -10.49 11.11
C THR A 350 -12.33 -11.85 10.59
N HIS A 351 -12.12 -12.12 9.29
CA HIS A 351 -12.50 -13.39 8.69
C HIS A 351 -11.68 -14.56 9.20
N LEU A 352 -10.35 -14.41 9.31
CA LEU A 352 -9.45 -15.44 9.85
C LEU A 352 -9.77 -15.73 11.32
N LEU A 353 -9.98 -14.70 12.14
CA LEU A 353 -10.38 -14.87 13.55
C LEU A 353 -11.72 -15.58 13.69
N ARG A 354 -12.70 -15.25 12.86
CA ARG A 354 -13.99 -15.93 12.85
C ARG A 354 -13.83 -17.40 12.49
N ASN A 355 -13.02 -17.74 11.50
CA ASN A 355 -12.73 -19.12 11.11
C ASN A 355 -12.03 -19.87 12.24
N ALA A 356 -11.07 -19.27 12.92
CA ALA A 356 -10.41 -19.86 14.05
C ALA A 356 -11.39 -20.21 15.18
N VAL A 357 -12.33 -19.31 15.52
CA VAL A 357 -13.35 -19.54 16.54
C VAL A 357 -14.39 -20.56 16.09
N ASP A 358 -14.94 -20.45 14.87
CA ASP A 358 -16.04 -21.31 14.38
C ASP A 358 -15.54 -22.74 14.08
N HIS A 359 -14.39 -22.84 13.39
CA HIS A 359 -13.89 -24.12 12.85
C HIS A 359 -12.64 -24.66 13.54
N GLY A 360 -11.75 -23.77 14.00
CA GLY A 360 -10.48 -24.15 14.62
C GLY A 360 -10.69 -24.70 16.03
N ILE A 361 -11.21 -23.88 16.92
CA ILE A 361 -11.35 -24.20 18.35
C ILE A 361 -12.53 -25.18 18.58
N GLU A 362 -12.27 -26.27 19.31
CA GLU A 362 -13.27 -27.27 19.71
C GLU A 362 -14.08 -26.80 20.95
N ALA A 363 -15.23 -27.43 21.18
CA ALA A 363 -16.01 -27.24 22.40
C ALA A 363 -15.21 -27.65 23.65
N PRO A 364 -15.43 -27.02 24.82
CA PRO A 364 -14.67 -27.28 26.03
C PRO A 364 -14.60 -28.77 26.43
N GLU A 365 -15.70 -29.49 26.27
CA GLU A 365 -15.77 -30.93 26.58
C GLU A 365 -14.84 -31.77 25.67
N THR A 366 -14.83 -31.46 24.38
CA THR A 366 -13.98 -32.12 23.39
C THR A 366 -12.51 -31.82 23.64
N ARG A 367 -12.19 -30.57 24.02
CA ARG A 367 -10.82 -30.17 24.36
C ARG A 367 -10.29 -30.93 25.60
N LEU A 368 -11.10 -31.00 26.65
CA LEU A 368 -10.76 -31.75 27.87
C LEU A 368 -10.57 -33.24 27.58
N ALA A 369 -11.42 -33.82 26.74
CA ALA A 369 -11.29 -35.21 26.31
C ALA A 369 -9.99 -35.48 25.54
N ALA A 370 -9.51 -34.47 24.77
CA ALA A 370 -8.24 -34.49 24.04
C ALA A 370 -7.02 -34.10 24.91
N GLY A 371 -7.20 -33.85 26.22
CA GLY A 371 -6.13 -33.44 27.14
C GLY A 371 -5.67 -31.99 26.99
N LYS A 372 -6.47 -31.15 26.32
CA LYS A 372 -6.25 -29.70 26.17
C LYS A 372 -6.95 -28.89 27.26
N PRO A 373 -6.52 -27.65 27.55
CA PRO A 373 -7.28 -26.73 28.42
C PRO A 373 -8.69 -26.48 27.85
N ALA A 374 -9.67 -26.28 28.75
CA ALA A 374 -11.05 -25.97 28.32
C ALA A 374 -11.13 -24.70 27.49
N GLU A 375 -10.31 -23.69 27.82
CA GLU A 375 -10.17 -22.43 27.09
C GLU A 375 -9.22 -22.63 25.88
N GLY A 376 -9.71 -22.34 24.66
CA GLY A 376 -8.92 -22.30 23.43
C GLY A 376 -8.16 -21.00 23.31
N ARG A 377 -7.00 -21.05 22.66
CA ARG A 377 -6.12 -19.90 22.49
C ARG A 377 -5.98 -19.57 21.02
N ILE A 378 -6.20 -18.29 20.68
CA ILE A 378 -5.86 -17.71 19.39
C ILE A 378 -4.77 -16.66 19.63
N THR A 379 -3.68 -16.71 18.89
CA THR A 379 -2.55 -15.77 19.01
C THR A 379 -2.33 -15.05 17.69
N ILE A 380 -2.25 -13.72 17.74
CA ILE A 380 -1.81 -12.90 16.61
C ILE A 380 -0.44 -12.33 16.96
N ARG A 381 0.53 -12.49 16.05
CA ARG A 381 1.83 -11.84 16.14
C ARG A 381 2.03 -10.92 14.97
N ALA A 382 2.40 -9.66 15.23
CA ALA A 382 2.75 -8.69 14.21
C ALA A 382 4.22 -8.32 14.34
N ARG A 383 4.97 -8.37 13.24
CA ARG A 383 6.39 -7.99 13.21
C ARG A 383 6.79 -7.41 11.87
N HIS A 384 7.81 -6.57 11.89
CA HIS A 384 8.45 -6.10 10.66
C HIS A 384 9.53 -7.09 10.24
N HIS A 385 9.53 -7.43 8.96
CA HIS A 385 10.59 -8.22 8.35
C HIS A 385 10.84 -7.77 6.91
N ALA A 386 12.08 -7.39 6.59
CA ALA A 386 12.51 -7.03 5.24
C ALA A 386 11.60 -6.00 4.51
N GLY A 387 11.05 -4.99 5.24
CA GLY A 387 10.15 -3.98 4.68
C GLY A 387 8.70 -4.45 4.50
N MET A 388 8.37 -5.63 5.01
CA MET A 388 7.03 -6.19 5.04
C MET A 388 6.49 -6.24 6.47
N LEU A 389 5.19 -6.13 6.62
CA LEU A 389 4.48 -6.53 7.83
C LEU A 389 4.18 -8.02 7.71
N VAL A 390 4.71 -8.79 8.64
CA VAL A 390 4.44 -10.23 8.77
C VAL A 390 3.47 -10.43 9.93
N LEU A 391 2.32 -11.03 9.64
CA LEU A 391 1.30 -11.38 10.61
C LEU A 391 1.20 -12.91 10.69
N GLU A 392 1.31 -13.43 11.90
CA GLU A 392 1.11 -14.85 12.20
C GLU A 392 -0.15 -14.98 13.07
N LEU A 393 -1.18 -15.60 12.54
CA LEU A 393 -2.40 -15.91 13.27
C LEU A 393 -2.46 -17.44 13.52
N SER A 394 -2.37 -17.82 14.78
CA SER A 394 -2.39 -19.24 15.17
C SER A 394 -3.52 -19.53 16.15
N ASP A 395 -4.13 -20.70 16.01
CA ASP A 395 -5.04 -21.30 16.99
C ASP A 395 -4.46 -22.62 17.52
N ASP A 396 -4.92 -23.06 18.70
CA ASP A 396 -4.56 -24.33 19.33
C ASP A 396 -5.68 -25.38 19.19
N GLY A 397 -6.48 -25.25 18.13
CA GLY A 397 -7.64 -26.10 17.88
C GLY A 397 -7.34 -27.48 17.31
N GLY A 398 -8.32 -28.07 16.66
CA GLY A 398 -8.24 -29.45 16.11
C GLY A 398 -7.38 -29.58 14.86
N GLY A 399 -7.07 -28.46 14.20
CA GLY A 399 -6.47 -28.46 12.87
C GLY A 399 -7.47 -28.86 11.79
N ILE A 400 -6.98 -29.17 10.60
CA ILE A 400 -7.78 -29.56 9.44
C ILE A 400 -7.64 -31.07 9.20
N ASP A 401 -8.76 -31.74 9.00
CA ASP A 401 -8.79 -33.13 8.60
C ASP A 401 -8.40 -33.27 7.12
N LEU A 402 -7.14 -33.61 6.87
CA LEU A 402 -6.59 -33.79 5.53
C LEU A 402 -7.25 -34.92 4.74
N GLN A 403 -7.75 -35.96 5.42
CA GLN A 403 -8.44 -37.05 4.73
C GLN A 403 -9.78 -36.58 4.20
N ARG A 404 -10.56 -35.89 5.03
CA ARG A 404 -11.82 -35.27 4.62
C ARG A 404 -11.63 -34.19 3.54
N LEU A 405 -10.55 -33.42 3.63
CA LEU A 405 -10.20 -32.43 2.61
C LEU A 405 -9.91 -33.13 1.27
N ARG A 406 -9.11 -34.20 1.26
CA ARG A 406 -8.81 -35.01 0.07
C ARG A 406 -10.06 -35.64 -0.54
N GLU A 407 -10.96 -36.15 0.27
CA GLU A 407 -12.26 -36.67 -0.18
C GLU A 407 -13.12 -35.56 -0.81
N THR A 408 -13.12 -34.35 -0.24
CA THR A 408 -13.86 -33.21 -0.77
C THR A 408 -13.31 -32.77 -2.13
N VAL A 409 -11.97 -32.75 -2.30
CA VAL A 409 -11.29 -32.44 -3.57
C VAL A 409 -11.67 -33.45 -4.65
N LEU A 410 -11.74 -34.74 -4.31
CA LEU A 410 -12.16 -35.81 -5.21
C LEU A 410 -13.64 -35.70 -5.58
N ASN A 411 -14.52 -35.57 -4.59
CA ASN A 411 -15.96 -35.50 -4.80
C ASN A 411 -16.40 -34.30 -5.64
N ARG A 412 -15.67 -33.19 -5.54
CA ARG A 412 -15.91 -31.97 -6.33
C ARG A 412 -15.15 -31.97 -7.66
N GLN A 413 -14.44 -33.04 -8.00
CA GLN A 413 -13.70 -33.20 -9.26
C GLN A 413 -12.59 -32.15 -9.51
N PHE A 414 -11.99 -31.61 -8.46
CA PHE A 414 -10.84 -30.70 -8.58
C PHE A 414 -9.55 -31.43 -8.93
N ALA A 415 -9.43 -32.72 -8.59
CA ALA A 415 -8.30 -33.56 -8.95
C ALA A 415 -8.76 -35.00 -9.23
N THR A 416 -7.95 -35.75 -10.01
CA THR A 416 -8.16 -37.19 -10.20
C THR A 416 -7.74 -37.97 -8.96
N ALA A 417 -8.21 -39.22 -8.81
CA ALA A 417 -7.84 -40.04 -7.67
C ALA A 417 -6.32 -40.28 -7.57
N GLU A 418 -5.64 -40.43 -8.69
CA GLU A 418 -4.17 -40.61 -8.73
C GLU A 418 -3.45 -39.34 -8.31
N THR A 419 -3.86 -38.17 -8.82
CA THR A 419 -3.30 -36.87 -8.45
C THR A 419 -3.56 -36.57 -6.97
N ALA A 420 -4.78 -36.76 -6.49
CA ALA A 420 -5.15 -36.49 -5.11
C ALA A 420 -4.37 -37.36 -4.08
N ALA A 421 -3.96 -38.55 -4.48
CA ALA A 421 -3.14 -39.45 -3.63
C ALA A 421 -1.69 -38.94 -3.51
N GLN A 422 -1.18 -38.20 -4.50
CA GLN A 422 0.20 -37.72 -4.58
C GLN A 422 0.36 -36.29 -4.02
N LEU A 423 -0.76 -35.56 -3.80
CA LEU A 423 -0.72 -34.19 -3.28
C LEU A 423 -0.07 -34.17 -1.89
N SER A 424 0.87 -33.25 -1.72
CA SER A 424 1.47 -32.90 -0.43
C SER A 424 0.44 -32.21 0.50
N GLU A 425 0.77 -32.08 1.77
CA GLU A 425 -0.08 -31.35 2.72
C GLU A 425 -0.29 -29.90 2.31
N GLU A 426 0.77 -29.21 1.90
CA GLU A 426 0.70 -27.81 1.43
C GLU A 426 -0.20 -27.65 0.22
N GLU A 427 -0.08 -28.53 -0.77
CA GLU A 427 -0.92 -28.53 -1.95
C GLU A 427 -2.39 -28.81 -1.63
N LEU A 428 -2.68 -29.71 -0.71
CA LEU A 428 -4.05 -29.94 -0.24
C LEU A 428 -4.63 -28.72 0.46
N LEU A 429 -3.86 -28.06 1.33
CA LEU A 429 -4.30 -26.86 2.03
C LEU A 429 -4.53 -25.68 1.06
N ALA A 430 -3.80 -25.61 -0.05
CA ALA A 430 -3.99 -24.60 -1.07
C ALA A 430 -5.40 -24.65 -1.70
N PHE A 431 -6.05 -25.81 -1.77
CA PHE A 431 -7.44 -25.92 -2.27
C PHE A 431 -8.45 -25.13 -1.44
N LEU A 432 -8.17 -24.87 -0.16
CA LEU A 432 -9.05 -24.08 0.71
C LEU A 432 -9.15 -22.62 0.28
N PHE A 433 -8.18 -22.14 -0.47
CA PHE A 433 -8.16 -20.78 -1.02
C PHE A 433 -8.77 -20.67 -2.43
N LEU A 434 -9.24 -21.79 -3.02
CA LEU A 434 -9.88 -21.75 -4.33
C LEU A 434 -11.28 -21.14 -4.26
N PRO A 435 -11.68 -20.32 -5.26
CA PRO A 435 -13.01 -19.72 -5.29
C PRO A 435 -14.12 -20.74 -5.20
N GLY A 436 -15.02 -20.55 -4.24
CA GLY A 436 -16.18 -21.43 -4.03
C GLY A 436 -15.85 -22.78 -3.38
N PHE A 437 -14.61 -23.00 -2.93
CA PHE A 437 -14.27 -24.19 -2.16
C PHE A 437 -14.70 -24.01 -0.70
N SER A 438 -15.57 -24.88 -0.21
CA SER A 438 -16.00 -24.94 1.18
C SER A 438 -16.15 -26.40 1.60
N MET A 439 -15.72 -26.74 2.79
CA MET A 439 -15.90 -28.10 3.35
C MET A 439 -17.32 -28.36 3.87
N ARG A 440 -18.20 -27.35 3.88
CA ARG A 440 -19.60 -27.47 4.31
C ARG A 440 -20.55 -27.56 3.10
N GLU A 441 -21.58 -28.42 3.21
CA GLU A 441 -22.66 -28.55 2.21
C GLU A 441 -23.75 -27.49 2.37
N GLN A 442 -23.84 -26.81 3.52
CA GLN A 442 -24.88 -25.82 3.82
C GLN A 442 -24.28 -24.51 4.30
N VAL A 443 -24.76 -23.40 3.71
CA VAL A 443 -24.45 -22.03 4.15
C VAL A 443 -25.26 -21.78 5.43
N THR A 444 -24.59 -21.59 6.56
CA THR A 444 -25.24 -21.19 7.82
C THR A 444 -25.45 -19.68 7.88
N GLU A 445 -26.58 -19.22 8.45
CA GLU A 445 -26.93 -17.78 8.61
C GLU A 445 -25.85 -16.97 9.35
N VAL A 446 -25.01 -17.62 10.18
CA VAL A 446 -23.93 -16.98 10.94
C VAL A 446 -22.74 -16.60 10.05
N SER A 447 -22.57 -17.24 8.87
CA SER A 447 -21.45 -17.00 7.93
C SER A 447 -21.77 -15.98 6.83
N GLY A 448 -22.80 -15.19 6.98
CA GLY A 448 -23.35 -14.14 6.11
C GLY A 448 -22.64 -13.93 4.76
N ARG A 449 -23.09 -14.60 3.68
CA ARG A 449 -22.67 -14.54 2.28
C ARG A 449 -21.71 -15.63 1.79
N GLY A 450 -21.37 -16.68 2.56
CA GLY A 450 -20.51 -17.77 2.04
C GLY A 450 -19.10 -17.31 1.61
N VAL A 451 -18.54 -16.35 2.34
CA VAL A 451 -17.19 -15.82 2.08
C VAL A 451 -16.18 -16.83 2.61
N GLY A 452 -15.42 -17.45 1.73
CA GLY A 452 -14.40 -18.43 2.05
C GLY A 452 -13.00 -17.82 2.25
N LEU A 453 -12.00 -18.68 2.43
CA LEU A 453 -10.58 -18.26 2.49
C LEU A 453 -10.11 -17.64 1.15
N ASP A 454 -10.78 -17.91 0.04
CA ASP A 454 -10.57 -17.25 -1.26
C ASP A 454 -10.70 -15.73 -1.16
N ALA A 455 -11.68 -15.23 -0.40
CA ALA A 455 -11.83 -13.79 -0.19
C ALA A 455 -10.70 -13.21 0.66
N VAL A 456 -10.21 -13.94 1.67
CA VAL A 456 -9.03 -13.52 2.43
C VAL A 456 -7.82 -13.37 1.51
N GLN A 457 -7.59 -14.37 0.65
CA GLN A 457 -6.50 -14.34 -0.31
C GLN A 457 -6.65 -13.16 -1.29
N HIS A 458 -7.86 -12.92 -1.79
CA HIS A 458 -8.14 -11.78 -2.67
C HIS A 458 -7.87 -10.44 -1.98
N MET A 459 -8.36 -10.25 -0.74
CA MET A 459 -8.12 -9.02 0.03
C MET A 459 -6.64 -8.78 0.32
N VAL A 460 -5.89 -9.84 0.70
CA VAL A 460 -4.45 -9.74 0.96
C VAL A 460 -3.68 -9.42 -0.33
N ARG A 461 -4.11 -9.95 -1.48
CA ARG A 461 -3.52 -9.62 -2.78
C ARG A 461 -3.76 -8.17 -3.19
N GLN A 462 -4.93 -7.61 -2.90
CA GLN A 462 -5.17 -6.18 -3.11
C GLN A 462 -4.18 -5.29 -2.35
N LEU A 463 -3.62 -5.82 -1.26
CA LEU A 463 -2.51 -5.22 -0.51
C LEU A 463 -1.14 -5.56 -1.10
N ARG A 464 -1.06 -6.24 -2.24
CA ARG A 464 0.18 -6.77 -2.83
C ARG A 464 0.93 -7.70 -1.88
N GLY A 465 0.18 -8.44 -1.08
CA GLY A 465 0.66 -9.38 -0.10
C GLY A 465 0.39 -10.83 -0.47
N GLY A 466 0.87 -11.73 0.38
CA GLY A 466 0.65 -13.17 0.30
C GLY A 466 0.06 -13.73 1.58
N VAL A 467 -0.70 -14.84 1.46
CA VAL A 467 -1.18 -15.61 2.60
C VAL A 467 -0.81 -17.09 2.41
N ARG A 468 -0.25 -17.68 3.44
CA ARG A 468 0.06 -19.12 3.51
C ARG A 468 -0.57 -19.71 4.75
N MET A 469 -0.84 -21.00 4.72
CA MET A 469 -1.40 -21.72 5.85
C MET A 469 -0.59 -22.97 6.11
N GLU A 470 -0.26 -23.19 7.36
CA GLU A 470 0.32 -24.41 7.89
C GLU A 470 -0.61 -24.99 8.95
N GLN A 471 -0.56 -26.26 9.16
CA GLN A 471 -1.33 -26.89 10.21
C GLN A 471 -0.60 -28.08 10.83
N ARG A 472 -1.00 -28.46 12.04
CA ARG A 472 -0.66 -29.71 12.66
C ARG A 472 -1.91 -30.33 13.27
N GLN A 473 -2.28 -31.51 12.81
CA GLN A 473 -3.48 -32.19 13.28
C GLN A 473 -3.46 -32.32 14.81
N GLY A 474 -4.51 -31.89 15.49
CA GLY A 474 -4.62 -31.85 16.93
C GLY A 474 -3.86 -30.72 17.64
N GLN A 475 -3.11 -29.88 16.94
CA GLN A 475 -2.35 -28.75 17.50
C GLN A 475 -2.79 -27.39 16.97
N GLY A 476 -3.70 -27.37 15.98
CA GLY A 476 -4.30 -26.15 15.43
C GLY A 476 -3.78 -25.77 14.06
N THR A 477 -4.09 -24.54 13.65
CA THR A 477 -3.69 -23.94 12.36
C THR A 477 -2.83 -22.69 12.57
N LEU A 478 -2.01 -22.37 11.57
CA LEU A 478 -1.17 -21.19 11.52
C LEU A 478 -1.31 -20.52 10.15
N PHE A 479 -1.77 -19.29 10.13
CA PHE A 479 -1.79 -18.45 8.94
C PHE A 479 -0.62 -17.48 8.98
N HIS A 480 0.17 -17.44 7.91
CA HIS A 480 1.18 -16.44 7.65
C HIS A 480 0.65 -15.46 6.61
N VAL A 481 0.52 -14.20 6.99
CA VAL A 481 0.11 -13.12 6.10
C VAL A 481 1.25 -12.13 5.99
N GLU A 482 1.73 -11.89 4.78
CA GLU A 482 2.79 -10.94 4.48
C GLU A 482 2.23 -9.83 3.61
N VAL A 483 2.33 -8.58 4.06
CA VAL A 483 1.89 -7.40 3.30
C VAL A 483 2.95 -6.30 3.38
N PRO A 484 3.10 -5.43 2.37
CA PRO A 484 4.02 -4.32 2.45
C PRO A 484 3.60 -3.35 3.57
N LEU A 485 4.58 -2.72 4.23
CA LEU A 485 4.33 -1.74 5.29
C LEU A 485 3.55 -0.53 4.79
N THR A 486 3.72 -0.19 3.52
CA THR A 486 3.04 0.92 2.84
C THR A 486 2.66 0.51 1.43
N LEU A 487 1.61 1.10 0.88
CA LEU A 487 1.24 0.94 -0.52
C LEU A 487 1.97 1.92 -1.44
N SER A 488 2.71 2.88 -0.85
CA SER A 488 3.38 3.96 -1.57
C SER A 488 4.75 3.58 -2.12
N VAL A 489 5.33 2.47 -1.66
CA VAL A 489 6.67 2.01 -2.08
C VAL A 489 6.63 0.51 -2.37
N VAL A 490 7.26 0.09 -3.47
CA VAL A 490 7.38 -1.31 -3.86
C VAL A 490 8.83 -1.66 -4.16
N ARG A 491 9.34 -2.69 -3.51
CA ARG A 491 10.61 -3.30 -3.91
C ARG A 491 10.40 -4.10 -5.18
N SER A 492 11.16 -3.81 -6.21
CA SER A 492 10.98 -4.39 -7.53
C SER A 492 12.32 -4.76 -8.17
N LEU A 493 12.30 -5.79 -8.98
CA LEU A 493 13.35 -6.08 -9.93
C LEU A 493 13.08 -5.28 -11.21
N VAL A 494 13.99 -4.38 -11.56
CA VAL A 494 13.92 -3.65 -12.81
C VAL A 494 14.60 -4.48 -13.89
N VAL A 495 13.92 -4.66 -15.00
CA VAL A 495 14.37 -5.41 -16.19
C VAL A 495 14.21 -4.57 -17.44
N GLU A 496 14.90 -4.94 -18.47
CA GLU A 496 14.79 -4.36 -19.81
C GLU A 496 14.02 -5.31 -20.72
N ILE A 497 12.98 -4.78 -21.40
CA ILE A 497 12.13 -5.52 -22.35
C ILE A 497 11.85 -4.60 -23.52
N GLY A 498 12.33 -4.93 -24.74
CA GLY A 498 12.17 -4.09 -25.93
C GLY A 498 12.86 -2.74 -25.78
N GLU A 499 14.08 -2.73 -25.21
CA GLU A 499 14.87 -1.52 -24.91
C GLU A 499 14.24 -0.58 -23.87
N GLU A 500 13.18 -1.01 -23.18
CA GLU A 500 12.43 -0.24 -22.19
C GLU A 500 12.50 -0.86 -20.81
N ALA A 501 12.48 -0.03 -19.75
CA ALA A 501 12.51 -0.49 -18.38
C ALA A 501 11.10 -0.88 -17.88
N TYR A 502 11.01 -2.06 -17.26
CA TYR A 502 9.83 -2.56 -16.56
C TYR A 502 10.22 -3.05 -15.18
N ALA A 503 9.29 -3.08 -14.25
CA ALA A 503 9.55 -3.49 -12.88
C ALA A 503 8.63 -4.64 -12.45
N PHE A 504 9.22 -5.75 -12.04
CA PHE A 504 8.50 -6.85 -11.39
C PHE A 504 8.54 -6.67 -9.88
N PRO A 505 7.40 -6.62 -9.18
CA PRO A 505 7.40 -6.62 -7.70
C PRO A 505 8.08 -7.89 -7.15
N LEU A 506 9.04 -7.72 -6.23
CA LEU A 506 9.81 -8.84 -5.66
C LEU A 506 8.92 -9.87 -4.92
N ALA A 507 7.77 -9.44 -4.42
CA ALA A 507 6.82 -10.34 -3.74
C ALA A 507 6.29 -11.48 -4.62
N HIS A 508 6.35 -11.34 -5.95
CA HIS A 508 5.88 -12.32 -6.93
C HIS A 508 7.02 -13.06 -7.64
N ILE A 509 8.27 -12.72 -7.35
CA ILE A 509 9.43 -13.36 -7.93
C ILE A 509 9.87 -14.51 -7.02
N GLU A 510 9.95 -15.70 -7.60
CA GLU A 510 10.47 -16.87 -6.91
C GLU A 510 11.98 -16.97 -7.07
N ARG A 511 12.47 -16.75 -8.29
CA ARG A 511 13.91 -16.80 -8.63
C ARG A 511 14.24 -15.98 -9.87
N MET A 512 15.48 -15.52 -9.93
CA MET A 512 16.13 -15.00 -11.12
C MET A 512 17.19 -16.00 -11.56
N CYS A 513 17.21 -16.37 -12.82
CA CYS A 513 18.20 -17.29 -13.40
C CYS A 513 18.57 -16.87 -14.83
N GLU A 514 19.69 -17.36 -15.29
CA GLU A 514 20.12 -17.25 -16.67
C GLU A 514 20.13 -18.66 -17.27
N LEU A 515 19.44 -18.87 -18.38
CA LEU A 515 19.30 -20.16 -19.04
C LEU A 515 20.17 -20.18 -20.31
N GLU A 516 20.94 -21.25 -20.47
CA GLU A 516 21.60 -21.54 -21.74
C GLU A 516 20.59 -22.12 -22.74
N ALA A 517 20.80 -21.89 -24.03
CA ALA A 517 19.86 -22.36 -25.07
C ALA A 517 19.63 -23.88 -25.05
N GLU A 518 20.62 -24.63 -24.54
CA GLU A 518 20.59 -26.09 -24.43
C GLU A 518 19.68 -26.58 -23.30
N GLU A 519 19.39 -25.73 -22.31
CA GLU A 519 18.50 -26.03 -21.18
C GLU A 519 17.02 -25.84 -21.52
N ILE A 520 16.73 -25.25 -22.69
CA ILE A 520 15.36 -25.01 -23.16
C ILE A 520 14.90 -26.23 -23.96
N VAL A 521 13.93 -26.95 -23.39
CA VAL A 521 13.35 -28.17 -23.98
C VAL A 521 12.01 -27.83 -24.62
N GLN A 522 11.72 -28.42 -25.78
CA GLN A 522 10.39 -28.34 -26.41
C GLN A 522 9.52 -29.52 -25.98
N LEU A 523 8.40 -29.24 -25.29
CA LEU A 523 7.39 -30.19 -24.91
C LEU A 523 6.05 -29.74 -25.49
N GLU A 524 5.37 -30.59 -26.26
CA GLU A 524 4.07 -30.30 -26.91
C GLU A 524 4.04 -29.00 -27.73
N GLY A 525 5.18 -28.64 -28.36
CA GLY A 525 5.30 -27.42 -29.15
C GLY A 525 5.55 -26.15 -28.35
N ARG A 526 5.74 -26.26 -27.04
CA ARG A 526 5.99 -25.16 -26.10
C ARG A 526 7.40 -25.23 -25.54
N GLN A 527 7.98 -24.10 -25.20
CA GLN A 527 9.30 -24.02 -24.56
C GLN A 527 9.17 -24.19 -23.04
N HIS A 528 10.02 -25.06 -22.48
CA HIS A 528 10.10 -25.35 -21.05
C HIS A 528 11.58 -25.40 -20.63
N PHE A 529 11.83 -25.21 -19.34
CA PHE A 529 13.12 -25.44 -18.73
C PHE A 529 12.93 -26.21 -17.43
N TRP A 530 14.00 -26.84 -16.95
CA TRP A 530 13.97 -27.64 -15.73
C TRP A 530 14.18 -26.75 -14.51
N TYR A 531 13.21 -26.76 -13.59
CA TYR A 531 13.23 -26.00 -12.37
C TYR A 531 12.65 -26.79 -11.20
N GLU A 532 13.41 -26.94 -10.09
CA GLU A 532 12.99 -27.63 -8.86
C GLU A 532 12.27 -28.96 -9.06
N GLY A 533 12.84 -29.79 -9.94
CA GLY A 533 12.29 -31.15 -10.15
C GLY A 533 11.11 -31.24 -11.14
N ARG A 534 10.74 -30.15 -11.81
CA ARG A 534 9.65 -30.10 -12.78
C ARG A 534 9.99 -29.27 -14.02
N HIS A 535 9.27 -29.51 -15.11
CA HIS A 535 9.32 -28.64 -16.28
C HIS A 535 8.44 -27.44 -16.08
N VAL A 536 8.99 -26.24 -16.20
CA VAL A 536 8.31 -24.95 -16.08
C VAL A 536 8.22 -24.30 -17.46
N GLY A 537 7.05 -23.79 -17.82
CA GLY A 537 6.83 -23.12 -19.10
C GLY A 537 7.63 -21.82 -19.20
N LEU A 538 8.25 -21.59 -20.38
CA LEU A 538 9.04 -20.40 -20.67
C LEU A 538 8.32 -19.53 -21.68
N VAL A 539 8.15 -18.23 -21.40
CA VAL A 539 7.49 -17.25 -22.25
C VAL A 539 8.33 -15.99 -22.39
N SER A 540 8.27 -15.33 -23.54
CA SER A 540 8.95 -14.05 -23.75
C SER A 540 8.16 -12.90 -23.12
N ALA A 541 8.78 -12.06 -22.31
CA ALA A 541 8.17 -10.84 -21.79
C ALA A 541 7.79 -9.87 -22.92
N ALA A 542 8.59 -9.79 -23.97
CA ALA A 542 8.29 -8.97 -25.14
C ALA A 542 6.98 -9.40 -25.82
N GLN A 543 6.74 -10.72 -25.95
CA GLN A 543 5.49 -11.23 -26.51
C GLN A 543 4.27 -10.93 -25.61
N LEU A 544 4.43 -11.08 -24.28
CA LEU A 544 3.37 -10.77 -23.31
C LEU A 544 2.94 -9.32 -23.39
N LEU A 545 3.92 -8.42 -23.43
CA LEU A 545 3.72 -6.97 -23.47
C LEU A 545 3.56 -6.42 -24.89
N GLN A 546 3.44 -7.30 -25.90
CA GLN A 546 3.30 -6.96 -27.32
C GLN A 546 4.42 -6.01 -27.82
N ARG A 547 5.65 -6.23 -27.34
CA ARG A 547 6.83 -5.44 -27.72
C ARG A 547 7.60 -6.15 -28.84
N PRO A 548 8.25 -5.40 -29.74
CA PRO A 548 9.17 -6.00 -30.68
C PRO A 548 10.33 -6.67 -29.94
N GLU A 549 10.67 -7.89 -30.32
CA GLU A 549 11.87 -8.54 -29.77
C GLU A 549 13.12 -7.82 -30.30
N SER A 550 13.98 -7.37 -29.40
CA SER A 550 15.29 -6.81 -29.80
C SER A 550 16.20 -7.93 -30.29
N SER A 551 17.09 -7.60 -31.24
CA SER A 551 18.12 -8.53 -31.72
C SER A 551 19.13 -8.78 -30.60
N ARG A 552 19.03 -9.94 -29.93
CA ARG A 552 19.90 -10.29 -28.82
C ARG A 552 21.34 -10.55 -29.24
N THR A 553 22.26 -10.05 -28.44
CA THR A 553 23.66 -10.45 -28.37
C THR A 553 23.77 -11.91 -27.85
N GLU A 554 24.78 -12.65 -28.33
CA GLU A 554 25.11 -14.01 -27.89
C GLU A 554 25.28 -14.10 -26.35
N GLY A 555 24.64 -15.09 -25.69
CA GLY A 555 24.73 -15.28 -24.23
C GLY A 555 23.54 -16.04 -23.65
N ALA A 556 23.59 -16.32 -22.34
CA ALA A 556 22.50 -16.91 -21.58
C ALA A 556 21.24 -16.00 -21.58
N ILE A 557 20.06 -16.58 -21.49
CA ILE A 557 18.79 -15.87 -21.48
C ILE A 557 18.40 -15.54 -20.04
N PRO A 558 18.30 -14.26 -19.66
CA PRO A 558 17.82 -13.88 -18.33
C PRO A 558 16.34 -14.21 -18.19
N VAL A 559 15.98 -14.93 -17.13
CA VAL A 559 14.62 -15.39 -16.86
C VAL A 559 14.22 -15.02 -15.43
N VAL A 560 13.07 -14.39 -15.31
CA VAL A 560 12.39 -14.15 -14.03
C VAL A 560 11.38 -15.26 -13.82
N VAL A 561 11.60 -16.10 -12.82
CA VAL A 561 10.61 -17.12 -12.43
C VAL A 561 9.58 -16.43 -11.54
N VAL A 562 8.36 -16.35 -12.06
CA VAL A 562 7.23 -15.75 -11.36
C VAL A 562 6.23 -16.83 -10.98
N ARG A 563 5.65 -16.66 -9.79
CA ARG A 563 4.64 -17.57 -9.27
C ARG A 563 3.36 -16.81 -8.93
N ASP A 564 2.25 -17.36 -9.34
CA ASP A 564 0.94 -17.04 -8.79
C ASP A 564 0.14 -18.33 -8.60
N ARG A 565 -0.34 -18.58 -7.38
CA ARG A 565 -1.08 -19.79 -6.98
C ARG A 565 -0.31 -21.07 -7.34
N ASP A 566 -0.85 -21.83 -8.32
CA ASP A 566 -0.28 -23.07 -8.83
C ASP A 566 0.48 -22.86 -10.15
N ALA A 567 0.45 -21.67 -10.71
CA ALA A 567 1.09 -21.35 -11.97
C ALA A 567 2.49 -20.77 -11.73
N VAL A 568 3.51 -21.49 -12.16
CA VAL A 568 4.90 -21.05 -12.20
C VAL A 568 5.32 -20.95 -13.64
N TYR A 569 5.82 -19.79 -14.04
CA TYR A 569 6.34 -19.55 -15.38
C TYR A 569 7.67 -18.83 -15.33
N GLY A 570 8.55 -19.18 -16.24
CA GLY A 570 9.74 -18.41 -16.55
C GLY A 570 9.39 -17.32 -17.57
N VAL A 571 9.62 -16.06 -17.21
CA VAL A 571 9.45 -14.92 -18.10
C VAL A 571 10.83 -14.47 -18.58
N ALA A 572 11.14 -14.72 -19.86
CA ALA A 572 12.40 -14.32 -20.47
C ALA A 572 12.41 -12.81 -20.70
N VAL A 573 13.45 -12.12 -20.22
CA VAL A 573 13.68 -10.70 -20.38
C VAL A 573 14.99 -10.45 -21.13
N GLU A 574 15.26 -9.22 -21.55
CA GLU A 574 16.50 -8.91 -22.28
C GLU A 574 17.68 -8.77 -21.34
N ARG A 575 17.48 -8.08 -20.22
CA ARG A 575 18.55 -7.84 -19.24
C ARG A 575 17.98 -7.56 -17.84
N PHE A 576 18.68 -8.00 -16.81
CA PHE A 576 18.43 -7.55 -15.44
C PHE A 576 19.14 -6.21 -15.22
N VAL A 577 18.39 -5.17 -14.84
CA VAL A 577 18.94 -3.87 -14.45
C VAL A 577 19.33 -3.89 -12.96
N GLY A 578 18.52 -4.54 -12.13
CA GLY A 578 18.79 -4.74 -10.72
C GLY A 578 17.57 -4.48 -9.82
N GLU A 579 17.72 -4.77 -8.53
CA GLU A 579 16.69 -4.48 -7.54
C GLU A 579 16.67 -2.98 -7.23
N ARG A 580 15.45 -2.43 -7.14
CA ARG A 580 15.19 -1.03 -6.76
C ARG A 580 13.97 -0.95 -5.85
N THR A 581 13.99 0.05 -5.00
CA THR A 581 12.83 0.47 -4.23
C THR A 581 12.18 1.63 -4.98
N LEU A 582 10.97 1.40 -5.49
CA LEU A 582 10.26 2.34 -6.36
C LEU A 582 9.14 3.03 -5.61
N VAL A 583 9.03 4.35 -5.75
CA VAL A 583 7.87 5.10 -5.28
C VAL A 583 6.73 4.88 -6.26
N VAL A 584 5.64 4.31 -5.78
CA VAL A 584 4.50 3.95 -6.60
C VAL A 584 3.68 5.19 -6.94
N MET A 585 3.52 5.42 -8.22
CA MET A 585 2.61 6.42 -8.78
C MET A 585 1.39 5.65 -9.30
N PRO A 586 0.23 5.72 -8.61
CA PRO A 586 -0.96 5.01 -9.06
C PRO A 586 -1.38 5.52 -10.43
N LEU A 587 -1.90 4.63 -11.26
CA LEU A 587 -2.57 5.01 -12.50
C LEU A 587 -3.82 5.81 -12.17
N ASP A 588 -4.19 6.77 -13.03
CA ASP A 588 -5.42 7.53 -12.83
C ASP A 588 -6.63 6.55 -12.82
N PRO A 589 -7.49 6.59 -11.80
CA PRO A 589 -8.65 5.69 -11.70
C PRO A 589 -9.58 5.72 -12.92
N ARG A 590 -9.56 6.81 -13.68
CA ARG A 590 -10.36 7.00 -14.88
C ARG A 590 -9.88 6.16 -16.06
N LEU A 591 -8.62 5.69 -16.05
CA LEU A 591 -8.09 4.75 -17.05
C LEU A 591 -8.70 3.35 -16.90
N GLY A 592 -9.37 3.07 -15.78
CA GLY A 592 -9.83 1.73 -15.45
C GLY A 592 -8.65 0.78 -15.21
N LYS A 593 -8.87 -0.52 -15.43
CA LYS A 593 -7.82 -1.53 -15.31
C LYS A 593 -6.98 -1.56 -16.59
N VAL A 594 -5.71 -1.15 -16.49
CA VAL A 594 -4.74 -1.30 -17.56
C VAL A 594 -4.18 -2.71 -17.51
N ARG A 595 -4.14 -3.38 -18.64
CA ARG A 595 -3.70 -4.78 -18.75
C ARG A 595 -2.20 -4.88 -18.42
N ASP A 596 -1.84 -5.91 -17.64
CA ASP A 596 -0.48 -6.29 -17.28
C ASP A 596 0.32 -5.20 -16.52
N VAL A 597 -0.31 -4.05 -16.16
CA VAL A 597 0.33 -2.92 -15.46
C VAL A 597 -0.46 -2.54 -14.21
N SER A 598 0.24 -2.44 -13.07
CA SER A 598 -0.36 -2.06 -11.78
C SER A 598 -0.16 -0.57 -11.42
N ALA A 599 0.97 0.03 -11.83
CA ALA A 599 1.33 1.40 -11.50
C ALA A 599 2.51 1.88 -12.34
N GLY A 600 2.81 3.19 -12.26
CA GLY A 600 4.07 3.77 -12.73
C GLY A 600 5.03 4.06 -11.59
N ALA A 601 6.31 4.29 -11.92
CA ALA A 601 7.33 4.81 -11.02
C ALA A 601 8.41 5.54 -11.83
N LEU A 602 9.36 6.18 -11.13
CA LEU A 602 10.57 6.72 -11.74
C LEU A 602 11.80 5.99 -11.18
N LEU A 603 12.76 5.77 -12.05
CA LEU A 603 14.09 5.27 -11.67
C LEU A 603 14.96 6.42 -11.13
N ASP A 604 16.12 6.06 -10.56
CA ASP A 604 17.09 7.03 -10.00
C ASP A 604 17.60 8.05 -11.03
N ASP A 605 17.58 7.69 -12.30
CA ASP A 605 17.98 8.56 -13.42
C ASP A 605 16.82 9.42 -13.96
N GLY A 606 15.63 9.32 -13.35
CA GLY A 606 14.43 10.03 -13.76
C GLY A 606 13.69 9.39 -14.94
N SER A 607 14.17 8.26 -15.47
CA SER A 607 13.45 7.53 -16.51
C SER A 607 12.19 6.86 -15.95
N PRO A 608 11.07 6.90 -16.68
CA PRO A 608 9.84 6.27 -16.24
C PRO A 608 9.94 4.75 -16.35
N VAL A 609 9.32 4.06 -15.39
CA VAL A 609 9.21 2.60 -15.36
C VAL A 609 7.77 2.21 -15.04
N LEU A 610 7.24 1.21 -15.74
CA LEU A 610 5.94 0.64 -15.42
C LEU A 610 6.12 -0.58 -14.50
N ILE A 611 5.35 -0.60 -13.43
CA ILE A 611 5.29 -1.73 -12.48
C ILE A 611 4.27 -2.72 -13.01
N LEU A 612 4.73 -3.94 -13.27
CA LEU A 612 3.91 -4.99 -13.85
C LEU A 612 2.94 -5.60 -12.81
N ASP A 613 1.77 -5.98 -13.27
CA ASP A 613 0.82 -6.81 -12.55
C ASP A 613 1.08 -8.28 -12.92
N VAL A 614 1.73 -9.00 -12.01
CA VAL A 614 2.16 -10.39 -12.28
C VAL A 614 0.95 -11.33 -12.41
N GLU A 615 -0.13 -11.11 -11.67
CA GLU A 615 -1.34 -11.92 -11.77
C GLU A 615 -1.99 -11.78 -13.16
N ASP A 616 -2.12 -10.54 -13.63
CA ASP A 616 -2.65 -10.23 -14.95
C ASP A 616 -1.74 -10.78 -16.06
N LEU A 617 -0.43 -10.65 -15.87
CA LEU A 617 0.59 -11.15 -16.80
C LEU A 617 0.49 -12.68 -16.95
N LEU A 618 0.35 -13.43 -15.86
CA LEU A 618 0.17 -14.88 -15.89
C LEU A 618 -1.17 -15.29 -16.51
N HIS A 619 -2.22 -14.49 -16.31
CA HIS A 619 -3.50 -14.69 -16.97
C HIS A 619 -3.38 -14.50 -18.50
N SER A 620 -2.55 -13.53 -18.91
CA SER A 620 -2.22 -13.29 -20.33
C SER A 620 -1.43 -14.45 -20.92
N VAL A 621 -0.52 -15.08 -20.16
CA VAL A 621 0.15 -16.33 -20.55
C VAL A 621 -0.88 -17.42 -20.86
N GLY A 622 -1.86 -17.64 -19.98
CA GLY A 622 -2.93 -18.63 -20.18
C GLY A 622 -3.72 -18.41 -21.49
N LYS A 623 -4.02 -17.14 -21.81
CA LYS A 623 -4.70 -16.77 -23.07
C LYS A 623 -3.84 -17.00 -24.30
N LEU A 624 -2.55 -16.66 -24.25
CA LEU A 624 -1.61 -16.92 -25.34
C LEU A 624 -1.43 -18.42 -25.60
N LEU A 625 -1.35 -19.21 -24.53
CA LEU A 625 -1.28 -20.68 -24.60
C LEU A 625 -2.53 -21.28 -25.27
N SER A 626 -3.72 -20.82 -24.92
CA SER A 626 -4.97 -21.31 -25.50
C SER A 626 -5.20 -20.90 -26.95
N SER A 627 -4.62 -19.75 -27.37
CA SER A 627 -4.76 -19.25 -28.75
C SER A 627 -3.70 -19.80 -29.73
N GLY A 628 -2.71 -20.56 -29.26
CA GLY A 628 -1.64 -21.12 -30.08
C GLY A 628 -0.69 -20.10 -30.73
N ARG A 629 -0.68 -18.86 -30.22
CA ARG A 629 0.11 -17.73 -30.75
C ARG A 629 1.47 -17.53 -30.09
N LEU A 630 1.95 -18.48 -29.30
CA LEU A 630 3.30 -18.38 -28.70
C LEU A 630 4.35 -18.55 -29.81
N GLU A 631 5.08 -17.47 -30.05
CA GLU A 631 6.27 -17.52 -30.90
C GLU A 631 7.44 -18.10 -30.09
N ARG A 632 8.36 -18.76 -30.80
CA ARG A 632 9.58 -19.32 -30.20
C ARG A 632 10.52 -18.19 -29.85
N ILE A 633 11.14 -18.27 -28.69
CA ILE A 633 12.31 -17.47 -28.35
C ILE A 633 13.46 -18.01 -29.20
N ASP A 634 13.71 -17.38 -30.38
CA ASP A 634 14.68 -17.84 -31.35
C ASP A 634 15.80 -16.80 -31.51
N ARG A 635 17.04 -17.29 -31.53
CA ARG A 635 18.27 -16.45 -31.65
C ARG A 635 18.55 -15.98 -33.09
N SER A 636 17.84 -16.47 -34.11
CA SER A 636 18.31 -16.37 -35.50
C SER A 636 17.53 -15.43 -36.41
N ARG A 637 16.57 -14.63 -35.93
CA ARG A 637 15.86 -13.69 -36.78
C ARG A 637 16.72 -12.47 -37.11
N ARG A 638 17.54 -12.62 -38.18
CA ARG A 638 18.22 -11.54 -38.87
C ARG A 638 17.21 -10.51 -39.39
N GLN A 639 17.54 -9.24 -39.16
CA GLN A 639 16.91 -8.07 -39.71
C GLN A 639 16.44 -8.28 -41.16
N ALA A 640 15.14 -8.25 -41.42
CA ALA A 640 14.59 -7.93 -42.70
C ALA A 640 14.40 -6.40 -42.77
N GLY A 641 15.06 -5.83 -43.72
CA GLY A 641 15.07 -4.50 -44.29
C GLY A 641 14.23 -3.38 -43.70
N GLY A 642 14.86 -2.24 -43.48
CA GLY A 642 14.28 -1.01 -42.94
C GLY A 642 13.10 -0.50 -43.75
N ALA A 643 11.90 -0.77 -43.29
CA ALA A 643 10.73 0.06 -43.54
C ALA A 643 10.74 1.19 -42.53
N GLN A 644 10.63 2.43 -43.00
CA GLN A 644 10.60 3.62 -42.14
C GLN A 644 9.34 3.53 -41.26
N ARG A 645 9.53 3.33 -39.93
CA ARG A 645 8.44 3.24 -38.96
C ARG A 645 7.70 4.56 -38.90
N LYS A 646 6.36 4.51 -38.86
CA LYS A 646 5.53 5.73 -38.67
C LYS A 646 5.79 6.30 -37.30
N ARG A 647 5.90 7.63 -37.22
CA ARG A 647 6.32 8.34 -36.03
C ARG A 647 5.17 9.13 -35.41
N ILE A 648 4.89 8.93 -34.15
CA ILE A 648 3.78 9.50 -33.40
C ILE A 648 4.32 10.42 -32.30
N LEU A 649 3.73 11.61 -32.15
CA LEU A 649 3.98 12.49 -31.00
C LEU A 649 2.84 12.37 -30.01
N VAL A 650 3.14 12.03 -28.76
CA VAL A 650 2.19 11.96 -27.63
C VAL A 650 2.43 13.14 -26.71
N VAL A 651 1.38 13.93 -26.46
CA VAL A 651 1.44 15.13 -25.60
C VAL A 651 0.42 14.99 -24.48
N ASP A 652 0.90 14.80 -23.26
CA ASP A 652 0.06 14.62 -22.07
C ASP A 652 0.84 15.13 -20.84
N ASP A 653 0.21 15.85 -19.93
CA ASP A 653 0.87 16.37 -18.74
C ASP A 653 1.08 15.29 -17.65
N SER A 654 0.24 14.27 -17.65
CA SER A 654 0.37 13.11 -16.76
C SER A 654 1.49 12.19 -17.21
N LEU A 655 2.55 12.08 -16.43
CA LEU A 655 3.67 11.16 -16.70
C LEU A 655 3.18 9.71 -16.91
N THR A 656 2.22 9.28 -16.10
CA THR A 656 1.73 7.90 -16.10
C THR A 656 0.93 7.59 -17.38
N VAL A 657 0.06 8.51 -17.80
CA VAL A 657 -0.74 8.38 -19.02
C VAL A 657 0.14 8.43 -20.24
N ARG A 658 1.01 9.45 -20.32
CA ARG A 658 1.97 9.62 -21.40
C ARG A 658 2.86 8.39 -21.61
N GLU A 659 3.39 7.81 -20.53
CA GLU A 659 4.22 6.63 -20.61
C GLU A 659 3.44 5.38 -21.02
N LEU A 660 2.19 5.27 -20.57
CA LEU A 660 1.31 4.18 -20.97
C LEU A 660 0.99 4.25 -22.48
N GLU A 661 0.55 5.43 -22.96
CA GLU A 661 0.28 5.65 -24.38
C GLU A 661 1.51 5.36 -25.25
N ARG A 662 2.67 5.88 -24.82
CA ARG A 662 3.94 5.62 -25.48
C ARG A 662 4.23 4.12 -25.59
N LYS A 663 4.10 3.39 -24.49
CA LYS A 663 4.39 1.95 -24.49
C LYS A 663 3.39 1.12 -25.30
N LEU A 664 2.12 1.46 -25.26
CA LEU A 664 1.11 0.80 -26.08
C LEU A 664 1.39 0.96 -27.59
N LEU A 665 1.73 2.17 -28.02
CA LEU A 665 2.04 2.49 -29.42
C LEU A 665 3.36 1.87 -29.88
N LEU A 666 4.39 1.92 -29.05
CA LEU A 666 5.66 1.23 -29.32
C LEU A 666 5.46 -0.28 -29.44
N GLY A 667 4.60 -0.88 -28.59
CA GLY A 667 4.26 -2.30 -28.65
C GLY A 667 3.64 -2.74 -29.98
N ARG A 668 3.03 -1.80 -30.73
CA ARG A 668 2.49 -2.04 -32.08
C ARG A 668 3.46 -1.71 -33.21
N GLY A 669 4.69 -1.30 -32.88
CA GLY A 669 5.75 -1.07 -33.88
C GLY A 669 5.86 0.36 -34.39
N TYR A 670 5.13 1.33 -33.80
CA TYR A 670 5.29 2.75 -34.10
C TYR A 670 6.54 3.33 -33.40
N ASP A 671 7.14 4.36 -33.96
CA ASP A 671 8.14 5.18 -33.28
C ASP A 671 7.43 6.30 -32.53
N VAL A 672 7.71 6.52 -31.23
CA VAL A 672 6.93 7.42 -30.39
C VAL A 672 7.82 8.41 -29.66
N ALA A 673 7.62 9.71 -29.95
CA ALA A 673 8.16 10.80 -29.18
C ALA A 673 7.10 11.31 -28.17
N VAL A 674 7.54 11.92 -27.07
CA VAL A 674 6.65 12.42 -26.03
C VAL A 674 6.95 13.87 -25.70
N ALA A 675 5.90 14.61 -25.31
CA ALA A 675 6.00 15.98 -24.83
C ALA A 675 5.13 16.16 -23.58
N VAL A 676 5.56 17.06 -22.68
CA VAL A 676 4.94 17.21 -21.35
C VAL A 676 3.77 18.20 -21.31
N ASP A 677 3.59 19.00 -22.34
CA ASP A 677 2.49 19.94 -22.52
C ASP A 677 2.41 20.44 -23.97
N GLY A 678 1.41 21.25 -24.27
CA GLY A 678 1.19 21.77 -25.62
C GLY A 678 2.33 22.62 -26.16
N MET A 679 3.06 23.39 -25.32
CA MET A 679 4.20 24.18 -25.75
C MET A 679 5.39 23.32 -26.16
N ASP A 680 5.67 22.29 -25.38
CA ASP A 680 6.72 21.31 -25.69
C ASP A 680 6.36 20.51 -26.94
N GLY A 681 5.09 20.08 -27.06
CA GLY A 681 4.56 19.43 -28.26
C GLY A 681 4.67 20.30 -29.50
N TRP A 682 4.36 21.60 -29.39
CA TRP A 682 4.51 22.54 -30.48
C TRP A 682 5.96 22.69 -30.94
N ASN A 683 6.89 22.76 -30.01
CA ASN A 683 8.33 22.83 -30.32
C ASN A 683 8.82 21.55 -31.03
N ALA A 684 8.38 20.37 -30.56
CA ALA A 684 8.71 19.09 -31.20
C ALA A 684 8.18 19.01 -32.64
N LEU A 685 6.94 19.40 -32.90
CA LEU A 685 6.32 19.42 -34.24
C LEU A 685 7.02 20.35 -35.23
N ARG A 686 7.67 21.42 -34.74
CA ARG A 686 8.44 22.34 -35.55
C ARG A 686 9.83 21.85 -35.90
N SER A 687 10.42 21.02 -35.03
CA SER A 687 11.79 20.55 -35.20
C SER A 687 11.88 19.18 -35.90
N GLU A 688 10.84 18.36 -35.82
CA GLU A 688 10.87 16.98 -36.30
C GLU A 688 9.59 16.65 -37.09
N HIS A 689 9.64 15.57 -37.88
CA HIS A 689 8.49 15.09 -38.65
C HIS A 689 7.75 14.00 -37.91
N PHE A 690 6.41 14.10 -37.87
CA PHE A 690 5.52 13.12 -37.26
C PHE A 690 4.40 12.77 -38.25
N ASP A 691 3.88 11.54 -38.14
CA ASP A 691 2.75 11.04 -38.93
C ASP A 691 1.42 11.19 -38.21
N LEU A 692 1.45 11.35 -36.86
CA LEU A 692 0.27 11.54 -36.02
C LEU A 692 0.64 12.36 -34.76
N LEU A 693 -0.24 13.27 -34.37
CA LEU A 693 -0.24 13.90 -33.06
C LEU A 693 -1.37 13.33 -32.20
N ILE A 694 -1.03 12.88 -31.00
CA ILE A 694 -1.99 12.51 -29.94
C ILE A 694 -1.81 13.53 -28.83
N THR A 695 -2.88 14.20 -28.39
CA THR A 695 -2.80 15.23 -27.35
C THR A 695 -3.95 15.16 -26.34
N ASP A 696 -3.63 15.36 -25.05
CA ASP A 696 -4.66 15.67 -24.04
C ASP A 696 -5.18 17.11 -24.23
N ILE A 697 -6.34 17.39 -23.66
CA ILE A 697 -6.94 18.74 -23.65
C ILE A 697 -6.39 19.56 -22.49
N ASP A 698 -6.47 19.05 -21.29
CA ASP A 698 -6.24 19.81 -20.05
C ASP A 698 -4.77 19.77 -19.63
N MET A 699 -3.94 20.58 -20.24
CA MET A 699 -2.50 20.66 -19.97
C MET A 699 -2.08 22.08 -19.54
N PRO A 700 -1.03 22.20 -18.69
CA PRO A 700 -0.49 23.51 -18.30
C PRO A 700 0.20 24.22 -19.47
N ARG A 701 0.39 25.53 -19.36
CA ARG A 701 1.08 26.43 -20.32
C ARG A 701 0.39 26.59 -21.67
N MET A 702 0.02 25.53 -22.33
CA MET A 702 -0.74 25.49 -23.57
C MET A 702 -1.64 24.26 -23.55
N ASP A 703 -2.94 24.46 -23.67
CA ASP A 703 -3.91 23.36 -23.71
C ASP A 703 -3.92 22.66 -25.08
N GLY A 704 -4.50 21.45 -25.13
CA GLY A 704 -4.53 20.67 -26.36
C GLY A 704 -5.36 21.30 -27.47
N ILE A 705 -6.39 22.06 -27.15
CA ILE A 705 -7.23 22.76 -28.13
C ILE A 705 -6.42 23.93 -28.80
N GLU A 706 -5.64 24.66 -28.00
CA GLU A 706 -4.73 25.65 -28.51
C GLU A 706 -3.65 25.04 -29.41
N LEU A 707 -3.07 23.91 -29.00
CA LEU A 707 -2.09 23.17 -29.80
C LEU A 707 -2.68 22.72 -31.14
N VAL A 708 -3.85 22.08 -31.16
CA VAL A 708 -4.54 21.68 -32.39
C VAL A 708 -4.80 22.91 -33.30
N THR A 709 -5.26 24.01 -32.72
CA THR A 709 -5.52 25.25 -33.47
C THR A 709 -4.24 25.81 -34.13
N LEU A 710 -3.09 25.75 -33.45
CA LEU A 710 -1.79 26.16 -34.00
C LEU A 710 -1.35 25.21 -35.13
N VAL A 711 -1.50 23.91 -34.96
CA VAL A 711 -1.19 22.91 -35.99
C VAL A 711 -2.00 23.16 -37.27
N ARG A 712 -3.29 23.45 -37.15
CA ARG A 712 -4.16 23.73 -38.30
C ARG A 712 -3.87 25.07 -38.99
N ARG A 713 -3.25 26.02 -38.29
CA ARG A 713 -2.83 27.30 -38.85
C ARG A 713 -1.46 27.27 -39.54
N ASP A 714 -0.62 26.31 -39.21
CA ASP A 714 0.70 26.14 -39.83
C ASP A 714 0.58 25.45 -41.20
N SER A 715 1.08 26.06 -42.26
CA SER A 715 0.96 25.54 -43.63
C SER A 715 1.65 24.18 -43.86
N ARG A 716 2.64 23.81 -43.03
CA ARG A 716 3.35 22.52 -43.10
C ARG A 716 2.66 21.42 -42.32
N LEU A 717 1.94 21.78 -41.23
CA LEU A 717 1.35 20.86 -40.26
C LEU A 717 -0.16 20.71 -40.41
N GLN A 718 -0.82 21.56 -41.23
CA GLN A 718 -2.28 21.58 -41.39
C GLN A 718 -2.90 20.24 -41.81
N SER A 719 -2.14 19.38 -42.47
CA SER A 719 -2.55 18.03 -42.92
C SER A 719 -2.14 16.92 -41.99
N LEU A 720 -1.43 17.21 -40.87
CA LEU A 720 -1.05 16.22 -39.88
C LEU A 720 -2.30 15.65 -39.21
N PRO A 721 -2.52 14.35 -39.20
CA PRO A 721 -3.58 13.73 -38.43
C PRO A 721 -3.43 14.06 -36.94
N VAL A 722 -4.54 14.45 -36.28
CA VAL A 722 -4.57 14.83 -34.87
C VAL A 722 -5.66 14.05 -34.15
N MET A 723 -5.28 13.33 -33.12
CA MET A 723 -6.17 12.67 -32.17
C MET A 723 -6.16 13.42 -30.84
N VAL A 724 -7.34 13.74 -30.34
CA VAL A 724 -7.51 14.26 -28.98
C VAL A 724 -7.93 13.13 -28.07
N VAL A 725 -7.24 12.98 -26.94
CA VAL A 725 -7.52 11.98 -25.92
C VAL A 725 -7.80 12.71 -24.60
N SER A 726 -9.03 12.64 -24.07
CA SER A 726 -9.41 13.45 -22.90
C SER A 726 -10.29 12.68 -21.92
N TYR A 727 -10.22 13.06 -20.66
CA TYR A 727 -11.14 12.60 -19.61
C TYR A 727 -12.57 13.15 -19.72
N LYS A 728 -12.76 14.22 -20.50
CA LYS A 728 -14.06 14.85 -20.65
C LYS A 728 -14.90 14.10 -21.70
N ASP A 729 -15.93 13.39 -21.24
CA ASP A 729 -16.85 12.61 -22.08
C ASP A 729 -18.14 13.36 -22.40
N ARG A 730 -18.13 14.72 -22.27
CA ARG A 730 -19.30 15.53 -22.59
C ARG A 730 -19.31 15.86 -24.07
N GLU A 731 -20.50 15.83 -24.67
CA GLU A 731 -20.69 16.16 -26.09
C GLU A 731 -20.17 17.55 -26.46
N GLU A 732 -20.19 18.49 -25.50
CA GLU A 732 -19.62 19.84 -25.69
C GLU A 732 -18.10 19.83 -25.84
N ASP A 733 -17.38 19.04 -25.05
CA ASP A 733 -15.93 18.94 -25.10
C ASP A 733 -15.48 18.22 -26.35
N ARG A 734 -16.22 17.18 -26.76
CA ARG A 734 -16.00 16.47 -28.03
C ARG A 734 -16.17 17.42 -29.22
N ARG A 735 -17.23 18.24 -29.23
CA ARG A 735 -17.45 19.25 -30.28
C ARG A 735 -16.32 20.27 -30.32
N ARG A 736 -15.89 20.78 -29.17
CA ARG A 736 -14.77 21.74 -29.11
C ARG A 736 -13.48 21.16 -29.69
N GLY A 737 -13.14 19.92 -29.41
CA GLY A 737 -11.97 19.24 -29.98
C GLY A 737 -12.07 19.09 -31.51
N LEU A 738 -13.21 18.64 -32.01
CA LEU A 738 -13.45 18.50 -33.45
C LEU A 738 -13.55 19.85 -34.17
N ASP A 739 -14.18 20.89 -33.58
CA ASP A 739 -14.26 22.23 -34.10
C ASP A 739 -12.89 22.93 -34.16
N ALA A 740 -11.97 22.58 -33.26
CA ALA A 740 -10.57 23.04 -33.31
C ALA A 740 -9.78 22.41 -34.46
N GLY A 741 -10.30 21.34 -35.05
CA GLY A 741 -9.72 20.63 -36.20
C GLY A 741 -9.08 19.29 -35.90
N ALA A 742 -9.40 18.64 -34.77
CA ALA A 742 -8.98 17.26 -34.52
C ALA A 742 -9.70 16.30 -35.47
N ASP A 743 -8.99 15.28 -35.95
CA ASP A 743 -9.52 14.26 -36.84
C ASP A 743 -10.22 13.13 -36.08
N TYR A 744 -9.83 12.93 -34.83
CA TYR A 744 -10.40 11.92 -33.96
C TYR A 744 -10.45 12.40 -32.51
N TYR A 745 -11.47 11.97 -31.76
CA TYR A 745 -11.62 12.24 -30.34
C TYR A 745 -11.89 10.94 -29.59
N LEU A 746 -11.03 10.61 -28.64
CA LEU A 746 -11.11 9.44 -27.78
C LEU A 746 -11.31 9.84 -26.33
N ALA A 747 -12.38 9.36 -25.69
CA ALA A 747 -12.57 9.55 -24.26
C ALA A 747 -11.67 8.60 -23.46
N LYS A 748 -10.88 9.11 -22.51
CA LYS A 748 -10.01 8.29 -21.64
C LYS A 748 -10.81 7.29 -20.76
N ALA A 749 -12.11 7.54 -20.53
CA ALA A 749 -13.01 6.57 -19.88
C ALA A 749 -13.27 5.31 -20.71
N SER A 750 -13.11 5.40 -22.03
CA SER A 750 -13.21 4.28 -22.98
C SER A 750 -11.84 3.75 -23.39
N PHE A 751 -10.80 4.09 -22.63
CA PHE A 751 -9.41 3.73 -22.88
C PHE A 751 -9.19 2.23 -22.61
N HIS A 752 -9.61 1.39 -23.55
CA HIS A 752 -9.18 0.00 -23.65
C HIS A 752 -8.02 0.00 -24.64
N ASP A 753 -6.98 -0.77 -24.37
CA ASP A 753 -5.77 -0.88 -25.21
C ASP A 753 -6.09 -1.00 -26.70
N GLU A 754 -7.17 -1.70 -27.05
CA GLU A 754 -7.65 -1.87 -28.42
C GLU A 754 -8.24 -0.58 -29.01
N ALA A 755 -8.95 0.25 -28.24
CA ALA A 755 -9.63 1.44 -28.77
C ALA A 755 -8.65 2.54 -29.24
N LEU A 756 -7.57 2.78 -28.48
CA LEU A 756 -6.50 3.70 -28.89
C LEU A 756 -5.81 3.20 -30.14
N LEU A 757 -5.44 1.92 -30.15
CA LEU A 757 -4.71 1.29 -31.25
C LEU A 757 -5.53 1.22 -32.51
N ASP A 758 -6.83 0.89 -32.43
CA ASP A 758 -7.75 0.89 -33.56
C ASP A 758 -7.92 2.29 -34.17
N ALA A 759 -8.03 3.32 -33.31
CA ALA A 759 -8.12 4.69 -33.76
C ALA A 759 -6.84 5.16 -34.48
N VAL A 760 -5.66 4.78 -33.99
CA VAL A 760 -4.38 5.06 -34.66
C VAL A 760 -4.29 4.35 -36.00
N VAL A 761 -4.70 3.08 -36.08
CA VAL A 761 -4.74 2.34 -37.35
C VAL A 761 -5.68 3.01 -38.34
N VAL A 762 -6.82 3.52 -37.90
CA VAL A 762 -7.76 4.26 -38.79
C VAL A 762 -7.14 5.54 -39.32
N LEU A 763 -6.38 6.28 -38.50
CA LEU A 763 -5.81 7.57 -38.88
C LEU A 763 -4.56 7.45 -39.75
N ILE A 764 -3.65 6.55 -39.42
CA ILE A 764 -2.35 6.45 -40.11
C ILE A 764 -2.05 5.06 -40.64
N GLY A 765 -2.95 4.07 -40.48
CA GLY A 765 -2.76 2.69 -40.90
C GLY A 765 -1.80 1.91 -39.99
N GLU A 766 -1.72 0.58 -40.21
CA GLU A 766 -0.85 -0.30 -39.42
C GLU A 766 0.63 0.16 -39.45
N ALA A 767 1.34 -0.11 -38.36
CA ALA A 767 2.79 0.06 -38.33
C ALA A 767 3.39 -0.89 -39.38
N GLN A 768 4.15 -0.35 -40.33
CA GLN A 768 4.92 -1.17 -41.26
C GLN A 768 6.12 -1.75 -40.49
N GLY A 769 5.99 -3.02 -40.07
CA GLY A 769 7.04 -3.78 -39.40
C GLY A 769 8.01 -4.40 -40.39
#